data_d7ad46fbe11be74ba83e08f3d8a512c0
#
_entry.id   d7ad46fbe11be74ba83e08f3d8a512c0
#
_cell.length_a   1.000
_cell.length_b   1.000
_cell.length_c   1.000
_cell.angle_alpha   90.00
_cell.angle_beta   90.00
_cell.angle_gamma   90.00
#
_symmetry.space_group_name_H-M   'P 1'
#
loop_
_entity.id
_entity.type
_entity.pdbx_description
1 polymer ?
#
loop_
_entity_poly.entity_id
_entity_poly.type
_entity_poly.pdbx_seq_one_letter_code
_entity_poly.pdbx_strand_id
1 'polypeptide(L)'
;MTLTLKKLLLLLLFPIISIAQSDKNACRTLLQINKLIQENHYKPKPIDDSLSVYVFDSFLEKLDENTILFLATEVDELKKNRLNIDDNIKKLNCGFLKEFYTSYSKSIDRFSKIIAEIKAEPFAFSSKDSIIFSNETFPYSKDEKDLKYIYQKRVLFNVLRDISEVSTNKDSIIVNFDKIAANSKNKIIESYECKTSDYTLSEKEFESLFFSTFCTYFDPHTDYFSPSEKSQFLSTVSSDNYSFGIQISLSDDNVLTVDEVITGSEAYKSEKISNGDTVVKVKVKEDEFTIACSSLKKFEEVFTSGEIKKAEFTFRKKSGEIYSIELSKELLKDFENNVYSMIIEKDGTKMGYIKIPSFYSTFEDGLSNVTDDVLEEISKLKNDKVTGLVLDLQNNGGGSMGEAIRLTQTFIKKGPIAIMADRERKFEVVKTAPVGVYYNEPIVVLVNGFSASASEFFTNAIQDYDRAIIVGSTTYGKASMQRIYPITYDNESFVKLTIEEFYRITGQTNQNIGIVPDVSIPTLFDKQVPREKTNVTAIENDFIKKNAKFKKFDFSNKQSILDKSQERLNSNSYIKEISNLNVEINKLYDDKFPNLKLNLDTVFNQVQKINLLWKQVEDFSKKELEIAIQPTADDNNLIQKDEFLLNLNKEKIKAIKQNAQIIEASNILFDILTTNSK
;
A
#
# COMPACT_ATOMS: atom_id res chain seq x y z
N MET A 1 -5.61 66.69 -2.85
CA MET A 1 -6.16 65.71 -1.86
C MET A 1 -7.04 64.61 -2.47
N THR A 2 -7.30 64.59 -3.76
CA THR A 2 -8.20 63.65 -4.44
C THR A 2 -7.49 62.47 -5.16
N LEU A 3 -6.15 62.55 -5.35
CA LEU A 3 -5.39 61.48 -6.03
C LEU A 3 -4.91 60.37 -5.09
N THR A 4 -4.72 60.67 -3.81
CA THR A 4 -4.27 59.72 -2.80
C THR A 4 -5.37 58.77 -2.32
N LEU A 5 -6.64 59.18 -2.34
CA LEU A 5 -7.77 58.36 -1.94
C LEU A 5 -8.13 57.27 -3.00
N LYS A 6 -7.96 57.60 -4.30
CA LYS A 6 -8.18 56.62 -5.40
C LYS A 6 -7.11 55.52 -5.46
N LYS A 7 -5.86 55.82 -5.08
CA LYS A 7 -4.78 54.81 -5.00
C LYS A 7 -4.93 53.91 -3.77
N LEU A 8 -5.47 54.43 -2.66
CA LEU A 8 -5.75 53.60 -1.48
C LEU A 8 -6.94 52.66 -1.67
N LEU A 9 -7.96 53.10 -2.46
CA LEU A 9 -9.10 52.26 -2.79
C LEU A 9 -8.74 51.12 -3.76
N LEU A 10 -7.74 51.33 -4.65
CA LEU A 10 -7.25 50.28 -5.57
C LEU A 10 -6.40 49.22 -4.85
N LEU A 11 -5.69 49.59 -3.78
CA LEU A 11 -4.88 48.63 -2.99
C LEU A 11 -5.71 47.76 -2.05
N LEU A 12 -6.93 48.16 -1.68
CA LEU A 12 -7.85 47.37 -0.87
C LEU A 12 -8.70 46.37 -1.70
N LEU A 13 -8.79 46.55 -3.04
CA LEU A 13 -9.52 45.68 -3.91
C LEU A 13 -8.68 44.49 -4.47
N PHE A 14 -7.34 44.60 -4.44
CA PHE A 14 -6.45 43.57 -4.97
C PHE A 14 -6.51 42.21 -4.21
N PRO A 15 -6.55 42.16 -2.87
CA PRO A 15 -6.66 40.87 -2.19
C PRO A 15 -8.05 40.20 -2.33
N ILE A 16 -9.11 41.00 -2.51
CA ILE A 16 -10.48 40.45 -2.69
C ILE A 16 -10.66 39.79 -4.07
N ILE A 17 -9.99 40.35 -5.09
CA ILE A 17 -10.07 39.77 -6.47
C ILE A 17 -9.28 38.47 -6.55
N SER A 18 -8.11 38.35 -5.93
CA SER A 18 -7.33 37.11 -5.93
C SER A 18 -8.01 35.98 -5.14
N ILE A 19 -8.68 36.29 -4.04
CA ILE A 19 -9.44 35.33 -3.23
C ILE A 19 -10.66 34.79 -4.00
N ALA A 20 -11.42 35.66 -4.66
CA ALA A 20 -12.58 35.26 -5.46
C ALA A 20 -12.19 34.46 -6.72
N GLN A 21 -10.92 34.50 -7.12
CA GLN A 21 -10.41 33.76 -8.27
C GLN A 21 -9.96 32.35 -7.91
N SER A 22 -9.40 32.14 -6.71
CA SER A 22 -9.04 30.81 -6.16
C SER A 22 -10.31 29.94 -5.96
N ASP A 23 -11.30 30.44 -5.24
CA ASP A 23 -12.56 29.72 -4.97
C ASP A 23 -13.28 29.28 -6.25
N LYS A 24 -13.24 30.11 -7.30
CA LYS A 24 -13.83 29.76 -8.61
C LYS A 24 -13.03 28.68 -9.35
N ASN A 25 -11.71 28.61 -9.13
CA ASN A 25 -10.89 27.60 -9.79
C ASN A 25 -11.15 26.21 -9.17
N ALA A 26 -11.19 26.08 -7.84
CA ALA A 26 -11.51 24.83 -7.17
C ALA A 26 -12.90 24.28 -7.60
N CYS A 27 -13.94 25.14 -7.65
CA CYS A 27 -15.25 24.75 -8.16
C CYS A 27 -15.23 24.31 -9.62
N ARG A 28 -14.46 24.97 -10.48
CA ARG A 28 -14.34 24.57 -11.89
C ARG A 28 -13.68 23.20 -12.03
N THR A 29 -12.63 22.95 -11.25
CA THR A 29 -11.97 21.64 -11.20
C THR A 29 -12.96 20.56 -10.76
N LEU A 30 -13.72 20.75 -9.68
CA LEU A 30 -14.75 19.82 -9.22
C LEU A 30 -15.83 19.55 -10.26
N LEU A 31 -16.33 20.60 -10.95
CA LEU A 31 -17.30 20.41 -12.02
C LEU A 31 -16.74 19.61 -13.20
N GLN A 32 -15.46 19.79 -13.50
CA GLN A 32 -14.82 19.07 -14.59
C GLN A 32 -14.55 17.61 -14.19
N ILE A 33 -14.09 17.36 -12.97
CA ILE A 33 -13.99 16.03 -12.38
C ILE A 33 -15.36 15.34 -12.46
N ASN A 34 -16.40 15.99 -11.96
CA ASN A 34 -17.75 15.44 -12.03
C ASN A 34 -18.21 15.16 -13.46
N LYS A 35 -17.96 16.08 -14.40
CA LYS A 35 -18.31 15.85 -15.81
C LYS A 35 -17.63 14.61 -16.36
N LEU A 36 -16.31 14.44 -16.12
CA LEU A 36 -15.58 13.25 -16.53
C LEU A 36 -16.17 11.99 -15.91
N ILE A 37 -16.50 12.02 -14.61
CA ILE A 37 -17.13 10.90 -13.91
C ILE A 37 -18.51 10.60 -14.51
N GLN A 38 -19.38 11.58 -14.66
CA GLN A 38 -20.73 11.38 -15.18
C GLN A 38 -20.74 10.88 -16.65
N GLU A 39 -19.72 11.22 -17.43
CA GLU A 39 -19.59 10.78 -18.82
C GLU A 39 -18.94 9.41 -18.98
N ASN A 40 -18.00 9.03 -18.11
CA ASN A 40 -17.12 7.87 -18.33
C ASN A 40 -17.17 6.80 -17.23
N HIS A 41 -17.61 7.14 -16.00
CA HIS A 41 -17.58 6.19 -14.89
C HIS A 41 -18.57 5.03 -15.12
N TYR A 42 -18.16 3.82 -14.77
CA TYR A 42 -18.93 2.58 -14.94
C TYR A 42 -20.30 2.59 -14.26
N LYS A 43 -20.39 3.06 -13.02
CA LYS A 43 -21.63 3.24 -12.25
C LYS A 43 -21.66 4.63 -11.61
N PRO A 44 -21.88 5.71 -12.39
CA PRO A 44 -21.88 7.05 -11.82
C PRO A 44 -23.06 7.21 -10.85
N LYS A 45 -22.79 7.86 -9.70
CA LYS A 45 -23.80 8.26 -8.73
C LYS A 45 -24.22 9.71 -8.98
N PRO A 46 -25.44 10.13 -8.63
CA PRO A 46 -25.85 11.52 -8.74
C PRO A 46 -25.06 12.41 -7.77
N ILE A 47 -24.94 13.69 -8.11
CA ILE A 47 -24.47 14.72 -7.18
C ILE A 47 -25.70 15.27 -6.44
N ASP A 48 -25.90 14.87 -5.21
CA ASP A 48 -27.00 15.24 -4.33
C ASP A 48 -26.54 15.30 -2.86
N ASP A 49 -27.50 15.42 -1.94
CA ASP A 49 -27.22 15.44 -0.51
C ASP A 49 -26.41 14.23 -0.03
N SER A 50 -26.56 13.05 -0.68
CA SER A 50 -25.80 11.84 -0.31
C SER A 50 -24.31 12.03 -0.57
N LEU A 51 -23.96 12.64 -1.71
CA LEU A 51 -22.57 13.04 -1.98
C LEU A 51 -22.09 14.06 -0.96
N SER A 52 -22.90 15.08 -0.66
CA SER A 52 -22.53 16.14 0.28
C SER A 52 -22.23 15.57 1.67
N VAL A 53 -23.07 14.67 2.16
CA VAL A 53 -22.87 13.97 3.44
C VAL A 53 -21.60 13.14 3.43
N TYR A 54 -21.42 12.30 2.41
CA TYR A 54 -20.25 11.45 2.32
C TYR A 54 -18.95 12.26 2.27
N VAL A 55 -18.89 13.27 1.39
CA VAL A 55 -17.69 14.08 1.22
C VAL A 55 -17.38 14.86 2.50
N PHE A 56 -18.40 15.44 3.15
CA PHE A 56 -18.20 16.14 4.41
C PHE A 56 -17.64 15.23 5.50
N ASP A 57 -18.29 14.10 5.74
CA ASP A 57 -17.95 13.18 6.83
C ASP A 57 -16.57 12.54 6.57
N SER A 58 -16.31 12.05 5.35
CA SER A 58 -15.02 11.42 4.99
C SER A 58 -13.87 12.41 4.93
N PHE A 59 -14.12 13.65 4.50
CA PHE A 59 -13.09 14.69 4.49
C PHE A 59 -12.70 15.11 5.90
N LEU A 60 -13.69 15.28 6.78
CA LEU A 60 -13.44 15.61 8.18
C LEU A 60 -12.67 14.48 8.89
N GLU A 61 -13.02 13.23 8.61
CA GLU A 61 -12.29 12.05 9.11
C GLU A 61 -10.83 12.01 8.62
N LYS A 62 -10.58 12.28 7.33
CA LYS A 62 -9.21 12.36 6.79
C LYS A 62 -8.38 13.49 7.41
N LEU A 63 -9.00 14.62 7.75
CA LEU A 63 -8.31 15.74 8.40
C LEU A 63 -8.04 15.47 9.89
N ASP A 64 -8.91 14.72 10.55
CA ASP A 64 -8.86 14.49 12.01
C ASP A 64 -9.43 13.10 12.39
N GLU A 65 -8.79 12.04 11.91
CA GLU A 65 -9.17 10.63 12.12
C GLU A 65 -9.41 10.29 13.60
N ASN A 66 -8.66 10.92 14.49
CA ASN A 66 -8.71 10.62 15.92
C ASN A 66 -9.48 11.65 16.75
N THR A 67 -10.18 12.61 16.12
CA THR A 67 -10.94 13.69 16.76
C THR A 67 -10.15 14.51 17.78
N ILE A 68 -8.89 14.81 17.46
CA ILE A 68 -7.93 15.46 18.35
C ILE A 68 -7.45 16.84 17.86
N LEU A 69 -7.87 17.27 16.70
CA LEU A 69 -7.50 18.57 16.14
C LEU A 69 -8.63 19.61 16.30
N PHE A 70 -9.84 19.26 15.84
CA PHE A 70 -10.99 20.16 15.91
C PHE A 70 -11.65 20.17 17.29
N LEU A 71 -12.30 21.30 17.60
CA LEU A 71 -13.25 21.39 18.71
C LEU A 71 -14.68 21.10 18.22
N ALA A 72 -15.54 20.64 19.12
CA ALA A 72 -16.94 20.37 18.81
C ALA A 72 -17.66 21.58 18.20
N THR A 73 -17.39 22.79 18.69
CA THR A 73 -17.94 24.05 18.17
C THR A 73 -17.51 24.35 16.74
N GLU A 74 -16.26 24.04 16.38
CA GLU A 74 -15.73 24.24 15.02
C GLU A 74 -16.37 23.27 14.04
N VAL A 75 -16.52 21.99 14.46
CA VAL A 75 -17.22 20.98 13.64
C VAL A 75 -18.71 21.36 13.47
N ASP A 76 -19.36 21.87 14.52
CA ASP A 76 -20.77 22.30 14.43
C ASP A 76 -20.92 23.51 13.49
N GLU A 77 -19.98 24.43 13.46
CA GLU A 77 -19.94 25.53 12.49
C GLU A 77 -19.75 25.02 11.04
N LEU A 78 -18.92 24.01 10.83
CA LEU A 78 -18.68 23.43 9.51
C LEU A 78 -19.89 22.58 9.02
N LYS A 79 -20.68 21.99 9.92
CA LYS A 79 -21.85 21.15 9.60
C LYS A 79 -22.92 21.84 8.75
N LYS A 80 -22.95 23.18 8.71
CA LYS A 80 -23.86 23.93 7.79
C LYS A 80 -23.61 23.56 6.31
N ASN A 81 -22.38 23.10 5.99
CA ASN A 81 -21.99 22.69 4.64
C ASN A 81 -22.34 21.24 4.33
N ARG A 82 -22.68 20.41 5.34
CA ARG A 82 -22.81 18.96 5.22
C ARG A 82 -23.86 18.49 4.20
N LEU A 83 -24.93 19.28 3.99
CA LEU A 83 -25.99 19.01 3.00
C LEU A 83 -25.91 19.94 1.76
N ASN A 84 -24.90 20.80 1.68
CA ASN A 84 -24.89 21.87 0.69
C ASN A 84 -23.65 21.84 -0.24
N ILE A 85 -22.75 20.85 -0.13
CA ILE A 85 -21.53 20.79 -0.94
C ILE A 85 -21.89 20.66 -2.42
N ASP A 86 -22.81 19.77 -2.77
CA ASP A 86 -23.26 19.55 -4.15
C ASP A 86 -23.91 20.81 -4.75
N ASP A 87 -24.75 21.48 -3.98
CA ASP A 87 -25.40 22.75 -4.36
C ASP A 87 -24.39 23.88 -4.57
N ASN A 88 -23.39 23.97 -3.69
CA ASN A 88 -22.34 24.96 -3.78
C ASN A 88 -21.45 24.71 -5.02
N ILE A 89 -21.12 23.46 -5.33
CA ILE A 89 -20.38 23.10 -6.53
C ILE A 89 -21.17 23.50 -7.79
N LYS A 90 -22.47 23.16 -7.85
CA LYS A 90 -23.36 23.52 -8.99
C LYS A 90 -23.48 25.03 -9.17
N LYS A 91 -23.45 25.80 -8.10
CA LYS A 91 -23.55 27.27 -8.12
C LYS A 91 -22.20 27.98 -8.27
N LEU A 92 -21.08 27.26 -8.44
CA LEU A 92 -19.72 27.80 -8.47
C LEU A 92 -19.36 28.63 -7.21
N ASN A 93 -19.79 28.19 -6.05
CA ASN A 93 -19.57 28.81 -4.76
C ASN A 93 -18.81 27.86 -3.82
N CYS A 94 -17.49 27.72 -4.01
CA CYS A 94 -16.65 26.82 -3.20
C CYS A 94 -15.99 27.55 -2.01
N GLY A 95 -16.54 28.64 -1.53
CA GLY A 95 -16.06 29.34 -0.35
C GLY A 95 -16.03 28.48 0.93
N PHE A 96 -16.83 27.39 0.95
CA PHE A 96 -16.78 26.41 2.03
C PHE A 96 -15.40 25.75 2.18
N LEU A 97 -14.63 25.53 1.09
CA LEU A 97 -13.26 24.99 1.17
C LEU A 97 -12.35 25.89 1.99
N LYS A 98 -12.47 27.20 1.80
CA LYS A 98 -11.71 28.17 2.58
C LYS A 98 -12.12 28.19 4.06
N GLU A 99 -13.42 28.01 4.34
CA GLU A 99 -13.88 27.88 5.73
C GLU A 99 -13.25 26.65 6.40
N PHE A 100 -13.25 25.50 5.71
CA PHE A 100 -12.61 24.30 6.17
C PHE A 100 -11.11 24.48 6.38
N TYR A 101 -10.40 25.04 5.39
CA TYR A 101 -8.96 25.28 5.47
C TYR A 101 -8.59 26.21 6.62
N THR A 102 -9.36 27.29 6.81
CA THR A 102 -9.15 28.23 7.90
C THR A 102 -9.35 27.56 9.27
N SER A 103 -10.41 26.77 9.42
CA SER A 103 -10.68 26.03 10.66
C SER A 103 -9.61 24.96 10.92
N TYR A 104 -9.17 24.27 9.88
CA TYR A 104 -8.09 23.28 9.95
C TYR A 104 -6.76 23.93 10.36
N SER A 105 -6.33 24.99 9.68
CA SER A 105 -5.08 25.70 10.01
C SER A 105 -5.08 26.18 11.46
N LYS A 106 -6.20 26.76 11.93
CA LYS A 106 -6.36 27.16 13.33
C LYS A 106 -6.24 25.97 14.30
N SER A 107 -6.73 24.80 13.93
CA SER A 107 -6.61 23.59 14.75
C SER A 107 -5.15 23.12 14.85
N ILE A 108 -4.35 23.26 13.80
CA ILE A 108 -2.91 22.93 13.81
C ILE A 108 -2.12 23.92 14.68
N ASP A 109 -2.41 25.21 14.58
CA ASP A 109 -1.78 26.22 15.45
C ASP A 109 -2.08 25.93 16.93
N ARG A 110 -3.33 25.57 17.25
CA ARG A 110 -3.75 25.16 18.59
C ARG A 110 -3.02 23.90 19.06
N PHE A 111 -2.90 22.88 18.18
CA PHE A 111 -2.14 21.67 18.46
C PHE A 111 -0.70 22.01 18.86
N SER A 112 -0.01 22.78 18.03
CA SER A 112 1.38 23.21 18.28
C SER A 112 1.52 23.92 19.62
N LYS A 113 0.62 24.87 19.95
CA LYS A 113 0.58 25.59 21.22
C LYS A 113 0.38 24.64 22.40
N ILE A 114 -0.57 23.71 22.32
CA ILE A 114 -0.85 22.73 23.38
C ILE A 114 0.38 21.85 23.64
N ILE A 115 1.06 21.37 22.61
CA ILE A 115 2.27 20.56 22.76
C ILE A 115 3.40 21.34 23.42
N ALA A 116 3.59 22.61 23.03
CA ALA A 116 4.58 23.49 23.68
C ALA A 116 4.27 23.72 25.18
N GLU A 117 3.00 23.86 25.56
CA GLU A 117 2.59 23.96 26.96
C GLU A 117 2.86 22.66 27.72
N ILE A 118 2.53 21.49 27.15
CA ILE A 118 2.78 20.18 27.77
C ILE A 118 4.29 19.93 27.92
N LYS A 119 5.12 20.38 26.98
CA LYS A 119 6.58 20.32 27.08
C LYS A 119 7.10 21.01 28.34
N ALA A 120 6.56 22.18 28.66
CA ALA A 120 6.96 22.98 29.81
C ALA A 120 6.46 22.43 31.17
N GLU A 121 5.44 21.59 31.18
CA GLU A 121 4.84 21.06 32.40
C GLU A 121 5.57 19.81 32.91
N PRO A 122 5.72 19.62 34.25
CA PRO A 122 6.20 18.36 34.81
C PRO A 122 5.17 17.25 34.63
N PHE A 123 5.62 16.00 34.34
CA PHE A 123 4.74 14.83 34.31
C PHE A 123 4.56 14.22 35.69
N ALA A 124 3.29 13.92 36.03
CA ALA A 124 2.94 13.12 37.18
C ALA A 124 2.78 11.63 36.75
N PHE A 125 3.85 10.84 36.91
CA PHE A 125 3.86 9.42 36.52
C PHE A 125 3.03 8.50 37.43
N SER A 126 2.45 9.00 38.51
CA SER A 126 1.54 8.32 39.42
C SER A 126 0.07 8.66 39.14
N SER A 127 -0.27 8.97 37.91
CA SER A 127 -1.63 9.35 37.52
C SER A 127 -2.66 8.28 37.86
N LYS A 128 -3.79 8.72 38.40
CA LYS A 128 -5.00 7.89 38.57
C LYS A 128 -5.85 7.84 37.28
N ASP A 129 -5.43 8.60 36.28
CA ASP A 129 -6.12 8.70 35.01
C ASP A 129 -6.01 7.42 34.20
N SER A 130 -6.88 7.30 33.26
CA SER A 130 -6.92 6.21 32.29
C SER A 130 -7.13 6.74 30.88
N ILE A 131 -6.72 5.94 29.90
CA ILE A 131 -6.90 6.22 28.47
C ILE A 131 -7.69 5.09 27.83
N ILE A 132 -8.56 5.46 26.91
CA ILE A 132 -9.34 4.54 26.07
C ILE A 132 -8.79 4.68 24.65
N PHE A 133 -8.44 3.56 24.00
CA PHE A 133 -7.82 3.55 22.67
C PHE A 133 -8.81 3.28 21.53
N SER A 134 -9.93 2.62 21.81
CA SER A 134 -10.91 2.31 20.79
C SER A 134 -12.32 2.60 21.28
N ASN A 135 -12.95 3.54 20.60
CA ASN A 135 -14.39 3.68 20.55
C ASN A 135 -14.80 3.68 19.07
N GLU A 136 -16.02 3.30 18.77
CA GLU A 136 -16.55 3.43 17.40
C GLU A 136 -16.49 4.88 16.91
N THR A 137 -16.69 5.83 17.83
CA THR A 137 -16.48 7.26 17.59
C THR A 137 -15.99 7.95 18.87
N PHE A 138 -14.92 8.74 18.75
CA PHE A 138 -14.51 9.64 19.82
C PHE A 138 -15.26 10.97 19.67
N PRO A 139 -15.83 11.53 20.74
CA PRO A 139 -16.43 12.85 20.67
C PRO A 139 -15.34 13.92 20.51
N TYR A 140 -15.61 14.95 19.74
CA TYR A 140 -14.78 16.15 19.70
C TYR A 140 -14.74 16.84 21.04
N SER A 141 -13.57 17.37 21.39
CA SER A 141 -13.37 18.14 22.63
C SER A 141 -14.23 19.39 22.66
N LYS A 142 -14.78 19.73 23.83
CA LYS A 142 -15.66 20.87 23.99
C LYS A 142 -14.92 22.20 23.87
N ASP A 143 -13.68 22.26 24.40
CA ASP A 143 -12.84 23.43 24.45
C ASP A 143 -11.35 23.04 24.45
N GLU A 144 -10.46 24.04 24.36
CA GLU A 144 -9.00 23.84 24.37
C GLU A 144 -8.49 23.18 25.67
N LYS A 145 -9.16 23.40 26.80
CA LYS A 145 -8.77 22.79 28.07
C LYS A 145 -9.04 21.29 28.09
N ASP A 146 -10.20 20.89 27.56
CA ASP A 146 -10.57 19.48 27.41
C ASP A 146 -9.64 18.79 26.42
N LEU A 147 -9.37 19.43 25.28
CA LEU A 147 -8.43 18.94 24.27
C LEU A 147 -7.01 18.79 24.83
N LYS A 148 -6.50 19.78 25.57
CA LYS A 148 -5.20 19.72 26.23
C LYS A 148 -5.12 18.55 27.21
N TYR A 149 -6.17 18.29 27.98
CA TYR A 149 -6.23 17.15 28.89
C TYR A 149 -6.14 15.81 28.14
N ILE A 150 -6.80 15.68 26.98
CA ILE A 150 -6.67 14.50 26.12
C ILE A 150 -5.23 14.32 25.65
N TYR A 151 -4.58 15.41 25.18
CA TYR A 151 -3.17 15.34 24.76
C TYR A 151 -2.24 14.99 25.92
N GLN A 152 -2.42 15.57 27.12
CA GLN A 152 -1.63 15.21 28.29
C GLN A 152 -1.69 13.70 28.56
N LYS A 153 -2.88 13.08 28.46
CA LYS A 153 -3.04 11.63 28.64
C LYS A 153 -2.37 10.82 27.53
N ARG A 154 -2.50 11.23 26.27
CA ARG A 154 -1.86 10.58 25.14
C ARG A 154 -0.33 10.66 25.20
N VAL A 155 0.20 11.84 25.50
CA VAL A 155 1.65 12.06 25.67
C VAL A 155 2.16 11.23 26.84
N LEU A 156 1.49 11.27 28.00
CA LEU A 156 1.86 10.47 29.17
C LEU A 156 1.86 8.97 28.85
N PHE A 157 0.86 8.47 28.15
CA PHE A 157 0.83 7.07 27.71
C PHE A 157 2.03 6.73 26.83
N ASN A 158 2.32 7.54 25.81
CA ASN A 158 3.44 7.30 24.90
C ASN A 158 4.80 7.34 25.65
N VAL A 159 4.96 8.27 26.61
CA VAL A 159 6.14 8.31 27.47
C VAL A 159 6.25 7.03 28.34
N LEU A 160 5.16 6.61 28.96
CA LEU A 160 5.16 5.37 29.76
C LEU A 160 5.42 4.13 28.90
N ARG A 161 4.93 4.11 27.66
CA ARG A 161 5.23 3.05 26.69
C ARG A 161 6.72 3.03 26.34
N ASP A 162 7.30 4.15 25.94
CA ASP A 162 8.71 4.25 25.60
C ASP A 162 9.61 3.86 26.79
N ILE A 163 9.29 4.31 28.02
CA ILE A 163 9.96 3.85 29.24
C ILE A 163 9.87 2.32 29.38
N SER A 164 8.71 1.73 29.08
CA SER A 164 8.47 0.28 29.24
C SER A 164 9.21 -0.56 28.20
N GLU A 165 9.62 0.01 27.09
CA GLU A 165 10.39 -0.63 26.02
C GLU A 165 11.90 -0.69 26.31
N VAL A 166 12.41 0.13 27.24
CA VAL A 166 13.84 0.21 27.55
C VAL A 166 14.40 -1.12 28.11
N SER A 167 13.59 -1.87 28.85
CA SER A 167 14.01 -3.15 29.42
C SER A 167 12.82 -4.06 29.69
N THR A 168 13.05 -5.37 29.56
CA THR A 168 12.09 -6.40 30.02
C THR A 168 12.11 -6.60 31.53
N ASN A 169 13.11 -6.05 32.25
CA ASN A 169 13.20 -6.06 33.69
C ASN A 169 12.78 -4.71 34.26
N LYS A 170 11.62 -4.67 34.91
CA LYS A 170 11.05 -3.46 35.50
C LYS A 170 11.93 -2.86 36.60
N ASP A 171 12.62 -3.68 37.42
CA ASP A 171 13.47 -3.17 38.49
C ASP A 171 14.65 -2.37 37.95
N SER A 172 15.20 -2.75 36.78
CA SER A 172 16.25 -1.98 36.09
C SER A 172 15.77 -0.61 35.60
N ILE A 173 14.50 -0.52 35.21
CA ILE A 173 13.85 0.74 34.83
C ILE A 173 13.70 1.63 36.08
N ILE A 174 13.23 1.07 37.21
CA ILE A 174 12.97 1.81 38.46
C ILE A 174 14.27 2.42 39.01
N VAL A 175 15.39 1.70 38.95
CA VAL A 175 16.71 2.20 39.44
C VAL A 175 17.17 3.46 38.69
N ASN A 176 16.82 3.59 37.40
CA ASN A 176 17.24 4.72 36.55
C ASN A 176 16.05 5.57 36.09
N PHE A 177 14.92 5.51 36.79
CA PHE A 177 13.64 6.00 36.33
C PHE A 177 13.69 7.49 35.91
N ASP A 178 14.23 8.37 36.73
CA ASP A 178 14.25 9.81 36.44
C ASP A 178 14.99 10.16 35.14
N LYS A 179 16.11 9.49 34.88
CA LYS A 179 16.91 9.67 33.68
C LYS A 179 16.16 9.13 32.44
N ILE A 180 15.61 7.93 32.55
CA ILE A 180 14.86 7.29 31.47
C ILE A 180 13.63 8.14 31.15
N ALA A 181 12.87 8.53 32.18
CA ALA A 181 11.65 9.32 32.02
C ALA A 181 11.91 10.69 31.37
N ALA A 182 13.01 11.37 31.72
CA ALA A 182 13.40 12.63 31.11
C ALA A 182 13.73 12.45 29.62
N ASN A 183 14.48 11.40 29.26
CA ASN A 183 14.82 11.10 27.87
C ASN A 183 13.57 10.74 27.06
N SER A 184 12.74 9.85 27.59
CA SER A 184 11.48 9.44 26.94
C SER A 184 10.53 10.61 26.74
N LYS A 185 10.41 11.51 27.73
CA LYS A 185 9.61 12.72 27.60
C LYS A 185 10.10 13.57 26.42
N ASN A 186 11.40 13.84 26.34
CA ASN A 186 11.95 14.66 25.26
C ASN A 186 11.70 14.02 23.91
N LYS A 187 12.00 12.75 23.75
CA LYS A 187 11.76 11.97 22.52
C LYS A 187 10.29 12.03 22.07
N ILE A 188 9.37 11.78 22.98
CA ILE A 188 7.93 11.80 22.67
C ILE A 188 7.44 13.20 22.34
N ILE A 189 7.87 14.23 23.08
CA ILE A 189 7.51 15.61 22.75
C ILE A 189 8.04 16.01 21.37
N GLU A 190 9.30 15.69 21.03
CA GLU A 190 9.86 15.92 19.71
C GLU A 190 9.02 15.25 18.62
N SER A 191 8.57 14.01 18.82
CA SER A 191 7.70 13.32 17.86
C SER A 191 6.35 14.04 17.66
N TYR A 192 5.77 14.63 18.71
CA TYR A 192 4.55 15.45 18.59
C TYR A 192 4.81 16.80 17.92
N GLU A 193 5.96 17.45 18.18
CA GLU A 193 6.37 18.67 17.49
C GLU A 193 6.53 18.38 15.97
N CYS A 194 7.10 17.22 15.60
CA CYS A 194 7.20 16.77 14.21
C CYS A 194 5.84 16.64 13.51
N LYS A 195 4.84 16.12 14.22
CA LYS A 195 3.47 15.97 13.66
C LYS A 195 2.85 17.30 13.24
N THR A 196 3.28 18.43 13.81
CA THR A 196 2.84 19.75 13.34
C THR A 196 3.18 19.95 11.85
N SER A 197 4.37 19.53 11.42
CA SER A 197 4.76 19.60 10.01
C SER A 197 3.93 18.66 9.14
N ASP A 198 3.66 17.45 9.61
CA ASP A 198 2.88 16.45 8.86
C ASP A 198 1.42 16.89 8.68
N TYR A 199 0.84 17.51 9.70
CA TYR A 199 -0.52 18.07 9.65
C TYR A 199 -0.60 19.37 8.84
N THR A 200 0.51 20.11 8.65
CA THR A 200 0.50 21.33 7.89
C THR A 200 0.36 21.05 6.41
N LEU A 201 -0.76 21.43 5.84
CA LEU A 201 -1.06 21.34 4.41
C LEU A 201 -1.04 22.74 3.78
N SER A 202 -0.44 22.84 2.60
CA SER A 202 -0.68 23.99 1.74
C SER A 202 -2.12 24.01 1.24
N GLU A 203 -2.62 25.14 0.79
CA GLU A 203 -3.98 25.25 0.24
C GLU A 203 -4.20 24.30 -0.94
N LYS A 204 -3.18 24.09 -1.78
CA LYS A 204 -3.23 23.13 -2.90
C LYS A 204 -3.31 21.67 -2.45
N GLU A 205 -2.50 21.28 -1.47
CA GLU A 205 -2.57 19.92 -0.92
C GLU A 205 -3.92 19.65 -0.26
N PHE A 206 -4.46 20.65 0.43
CA PHE A 206 -5.78 20.58 1.05
C PHE A 206 -6.89 20.44 0.01
N GLU A 207 -6.84 21.21 -1.09
CA GLU A 207 -7.77 21.10 -2.22
C GLU A 207 -7.64 19.73 -2.90
N SER A 208 -6.40 19.21 -3.13
CA SER A 208 -6.16 17.90 -3.71
C SER A 208 -6.78 16.79 -2.85
N LEU A 209 -6.61 16.86 -1.53
CA LEU A 209 -7.22 15.90 -0.59
C LEU A 209 -8.76 15.95 -0.66
N PHE A 210 -9.34 17.14 -0.83
CA PHE A 210 -10.78 17.28 -1.02
C PHE A 210 -11.25 16.69 -2.34
N PHE A 211 -10.52 16.94 -3.44
CA PHE A 211 -10.85 16.41 -4.76
C PHE A 211 -10.75 14.88 -4.79
N SER A 212 -9.73 14.33 -4.16
CA SER A 212 -9.61 12.88 -3.95
C SER A 212 -10.79 12.32 -3.15
N THR A 213 -11.17 12.98 -2.04
CA THR A 213 -12.33 12.57 -1.24
C THR A 213 -13.65 12.66 -2.02
N PHE A 214 -13.82 13.68 -2.86
CA PHE A 214 -14.96 13.78 -3.76
C PHE A 214 -15.02 12.59 -4.75
N CYS A 215 -13.88 12.21 -5.29
CA CYS A 215 -13.79 11.08 -6.23
C CYS A 215 -14.14 9.74 -5.57
N THR A 216 -13.69 9.50 -4.34
CA THR A 216 -13.93 8.24 -3.63
C THR A 216 -15.40 8.01 -3.25
N TYR A 217 -16.28 9.00 -3.38
CA TYR A 217 -17.73 8.80 -3.27
C TYR A 217 -18.27 7.82 -4.32
N PHE A 218 -17.72 7.85 -5.51
CA PHE A 218 -18.22 7.04 -6.64
C PHE A 218 -17.79 5.59 -6.52
N ASP A 219 -16.52 5.35 -6.24
CA ASP A 219 -15.93 4.06 -5.86
C ASP A 219 -14.52 4.27 -5.25
N PRO A 220 -13.93 3.29 -4.55
CA PRO A 220 -12.65 3.47 -3.85
C PRO A 220 -11.44 3.62 -4.78
N HIS A 221 -11.59 3.40 -6.09
CA HIS A 221 -10.51 3.42 -7.07
C HIS A 221 -10.58 4.62 -8.02
N THR A 222 -11.69 5.35 -8.00
CA THR A 222 -11.82 6.65 -8.68
C THR A 222 -11.15 7.70 -7.83
N ASP A 223 -10.14 8.39 -8.39
CA ASP A 223 -9.29 9.30 -7.64
C ASP A 223 -8.79 10.47 -8.48
N TYR A 224 -8.48 11.58 -7.79
CA TYR A 224 -7.83 12.75 -8.38
C TYR A 224 -6.32 12.65 -8.16
N PHE A 225 -5.55 12.99 -9.18
CA PHE A 225 -4.10 13.01 -9.14
C PHE A 225 -3.55 14.38 -9.55
N SER A 226 -2.71 14.94 -8.68
CA SER A 226 -1.73 15.96 -9.08
C SER A 226 -0.67 15.34 -10.02
N PRO A 227 0.16 16.15 -10.69
CA PRO A 227 1.23 15.63 -11.57
C PRO A 227 2.19 14.67 -10.86
N SER A 228 2.56 14.97 -9.61
CA SER A 228 3.45 14.13 -8.79
C SER A 228 2.80 12.80 -8.43
N GLU A 229 1.55 12.80 -7.98
CA GLU A 229 0.79 11.59 -7.64
C GLU A 229 0.57 10.69 -8.84
N LYS A 230 0.34 11.28 -10.03
CA LYS A 230 0.28 10.51 -11.28
C LYS A 230 1.61 9.81 -11.57
N SER A 231 2.73 10.52 -11.45
CA SER A 231 4.05 9.94 -11.70
C SER A 231 4.34 8.78 -10.73
N GLN A 232 4.01 8.96 -9.46
CA GLN A 232 4.12 7.92 -8.44
C GLN A 232 3.23 6.71 -8.76
N PHE A 233 1.98 6.93 -9.15
CA PHE A 233 1.09 5.84 -9.56
C PHE A 233 1.63 5.09 -10.78
N LEU A 234 2.11 5.79 -11.80
CA LEU A 234 2.65 5.15 -12.99
C LEU A 234 3.90 4.33 -12.67
N SER A 235 4.75 4.76 -11.75
CA SER A 235 5.94 3.98 -11.33
C SER A 235 5.56 2.67 -10.63
N THR A 236 4.38 2.57 -10.00
CA THR A 236 3.93 1.31 -9.38
C THR A 236 3.46 0.25 -10.36
N VAL A 237 3.11 0.66 -11.59
CA VAL A 237 2.56 -0.24 -12.64
C VAL A 237 3.49 -0.36 -13.86
N SER A 238 4.61 0.35 -13.86
CA SER A 238 5.65 0.32 -14.88
C SER A 238 6.89 -0.40 -14.36
N SER A 239 7.66 -1.00 -15.25
CA SER A 239 9.00 -1.49 -14.95
C SER A 239 10.05 -0.37 -14.93
N ASP A 240 9.65 0.85 -15.28
CA ASP A 240 10.53 2.01 -15.48
C ASP A 240 10.70 2.74 -14.13
N ASN A 241 11.66 2.30 -13.34
CA ASN A 241 11.92 2.89 -12.02
C ASN A 241 13.20 3.74 -12.06
N TYR A 242 13.00 5.07 -12.15
CA TYR A 242 14.10 6.02 -12.02
C TYR A 242 14.48 6.19 -10.54
N SER A 243 15.63 5.69 -10.15
CA SER A 243 16.12 5.71 -8.76
C SER A 243 17.50 6.33 -8.66
N PHE A 244 17.81 6.92 -7.49
CA PHE A 244 19.17 7.33 -7.14
C PHE A 244 20.09 6.14 -6.81
N GLY A 245 19.57 4.91 -6.88
CA GLY A 245 20.35 3.70 -6.59
C GLY A 245 20.52 3.42 -5.10
N ILE A 246 19.70 4.02 -4.24
CA ILE A 246 19.68 3.78 -2.80
C ILE A 246 18.23 3.61 -2.32
N GLN A 247 18.03 2.66 -1.41
CA GLN A 247 16.79 2.52 -0.64
C GLN A 247 17.04 3.10 0.76
N ILE A 248 16.07 3.88 1.24
CA ILE A 248 16.19 4.60 2.50
C ILE A 248 14.92 4.32 3.32
N SER A 249 15.12 3.96 4.59
CA SER A 249 14.05 3.85 5.57
C SER A 249 14.10 4.99 6.58
N LEU A 250 12.93 5.30 7.14
CA LEU A 250 12.76 6.21 8.24
C LEU A 250 12.60 5.40 9.53
N SER A 251 13.51 5.61 10.49
CA SER A 251 13.38 5.00 11.82
C SER A 251 12.31 5.71 12.67
N ASP A 252 11.89 5.07 13.75
CA ASP A 252 10.98 5.67 14.75
C ASP A 252 11.52 6.97 15.36
N ASP A 253 12.83 7.19 15.32
CA ASP A 253 13.50 8.40 15.78
C ASP A 253 13.65 9.45 14.68
N ASN A 254 12.94 9.32 13.56
CA ASN A 254 12.98 10.19 12.39
C ASN A 254 14.37 10.30 11.73
N VAL A 255 15.16 9.25 11.82
CA VAL A 255 16.48 9.14 11.18
C VAL A 255 16.33 8.40 9.84
N LEU A 256 16.75 9.03 8.76
CA LEU A 256 16.77 8.41 7.44
C LEU A 256 18.08 7.61 7.27
N THR A 257 17.94 6.30 7.09
CA THR A 257 19.09 5.37 7.00
C THR A 257 19.06 4.64 5.66
N VAL A 258 20.23 4.50 5.05
CA VAL A 258 20.39 3.67 3.85
C VAL A 258 20.24 2.21 4.23
N ASP A 259 19.18 1.58 3.74
CA ASP A 259 18.94 0.14 3.93
C ASP A 259 19.68 -0.67 2.89
N GLU A 260 19.71 -0.17 1.64
CA GLU A 260 20.31 -0.85 0.52
C GLU A 260 20.91 0.12 -0.51
N VAL A 261 22.02 -0.31 -1.10
CA VAL A 261 22.62 0.32 -2.29
C VAL A 261 22.40 -0.60 -3.49
N ILE A 262 21.59 -0.15 -4.45
CA ILE A 262 21.14 -0.95 -5.59
C ILE A 262 22.33 -1.24 -6.52
N THR A 263 22.62 -2.50 -6.74
CA THR A 263 23.73 -2.95 -7.57
C THR A 263 23.63 -2.43 -9.00
N GLY A 264 24.80 -2.01 -9.54
CA GLY A 264 24.88 -1.44 -10.89
C GLY A 264 24.55 0.03 -10.99
N SER A 265 23.98 0.65 -9.93
CA SER A 265 23.70 2.08 -9.87
C SER A 265 24.98 2.94 -9.77
N GLU A 266 24.81 4.26 -9.99
CA GLU A 266 25.87 5.25 -9.73
C GLU A 266 26.28 5.23 -8.25
N ALA A 267 25.32 5.08 -7.34
CA ALA A 267 25.55 4.93 -5.90
C ALA A 267 26.45 3.72 -5.60
N TYR A 268 26.17 2.57 -6.18
CA TYR A 268 26.97 1.34 -6.04
C TYR A 268 28.36 1.51 -6.60
N LYS A 269 28.51 2.02 -7.83
CA LYS A 269 29.78 2.24 -8.50
C LYS A 269 30.67 3.24 -7.76
N SER A 270 30.11 4.09 -6.95
CA SER A 270 30.86 5.06 -6.15
C SER A 270 31.72 4.42 -5.06
N GLU A 271 31.30 3.24 -4.57
CA GLU A 271 31.91 2.52 -3.42
C GLU A 271 31.94 3.33 -2.12
N LYS A 272 31.25 4.49 -2.07
CA LYS A 272 31.26 5.41 -0.93
C LYS A 272 30.11 5.13 0.06
N ILE A 273 28.92 4.79 -0.48
CA ILE A 273 27.69 4.61 0.29
C ILE A 273 27.63 3.18 0.82
N SER A 274 27.21 3.04 2.05
CA SER A 274 27.09 1.74 2.71
C SER A 274 25.75 1.61 3.45
N ASN A 275 25.25 0.38 3.59
CA ASN A 275 24.08 0.10 4.40
C ASN A 275 24.29 0.55 5.84
N GLY A 276 23.34 1.31 6.36
CA GLY A 276 23.38 1.93 7.68
C GLY A 276 24.02 3.31 7.71
N ASP A 277 24.40 3.89 6.58
CA ASP A 277 24.77 5.30 6.50
C ASP A 277 23.52 6.17 6.70
N THR A 278 23.65 7.25 7.46
CA THR A 278 22.54 8.16 7.78
C THR A 278 22.54 9.37 6.85
N VAL A 279 21.40 9.70 6.25
CA VAL A 279 21.25 10.93 5.47
C VAL A 279 21.16 12.13 6.41
N VAL A 280 22.04 13.10 6.23
CA VAL A 280 22.12 14.31 7.08
C VAL A 280 21.57 15.53 6.37
N LYS A 281 21.83 15.64 5.05
CA LYS A 281 21.49 16.82 4.26
C LYS A 281 21.28 16.44 2.80
N VAL A 282 20.42 17.17 2.12
CA VAL A 282 20.18 17.05 0.69
C VAL A 282 20.24 18.42 0.02
N LYS A 283 20.80 18.47 -1.18
CA LYS A 283 20.83 19.67 -2.02
C LYS A 283 20.32 19.33 -3.41
N VAL A 284 19.34 20.09 -3.89
CA VAL A 284 18.78 20.02 -5.23
C VAL A 284 18.95 21.39 -5.90
N LYS A 285 19.82 21.49 -6.88
CA LYS A 285 20.22 22.77 -7.49
C LYS A 285 20.79 23.73 -6.44
N GLU A 286 20.12 24.88 -6.23
CA GLU A 286 20.52 25.88 -5.22
C GLU A 286 19.80 25.69 -3.86
N ASP A 287 18.86 24.76 -3.80
CA ASP A 287 18.05 24.52 -2.60
C ASP A 287 18.70 23.43 -1.76
N GLU A 288 19.16 23.78 -0.56
CA GLU A 288 19.81 22.90 0.40
C GLU A 288 19.01 22.84 1.70
N PHE A 289 18.79 21.62 2.22
CA PHE A 289 18.12 21.42 3.49
C PHE A 289 18.72 20.28 4.31
N THR A 290 18.75 20.46 5.61
CA THR A 290 19.14 19.42 6.56
C THR A 290 17.95 18.51 6.86
N ILE A 291 18.21 17.22 7.05
CA ILE A 291 17.16 16.28 7.43
C ILE A 291 16.71 16.56 8.86
N ALA A 292 15.46 16.89 8.96
CA ALA A 292 14.69 17.09 10.18
C ALA A 292 13.24 16.73 9.90
N CYS A 293 12.40 16.56 10.90
CA CYS A 293 10.99 16.25 10.71
C CYS A 293 10.29 17.22 9.72
N SER A 294 10.57 18.50 9.84
CA SER A 294 10.00 19.54 8.95
C SER A 294 10.43 19.44 7.50
N SER A 295 11.45 18.64 7.19
CA SER A 295 11.97 18.45 5.83
C SER A 295 11.70 17.08 5.24
N LEU A 296 11.03 16.17 5.96
CA LEU A 296 10.76 14.80 5.47
C LEU A 296 9.90 14.79 4.21
N LYS A 297 8.85 15.61 4.15
CA LYS A 297 8.02 15.75 2.93
C LYS A 297 8.87 16.21 1.73
N LYS A 298 9.75 17.20 1.95
CA LYS A 298 10.65 17.70 0.92
C LYS A 298 11.66 16.64 0.49
N PHE A 299 12.13 15.84 1.44
CA PHE A 299 12.99 14.69 1.14
C PHE A 299 12.26 13.64 0.29
N GLU A 300 11.04 13.28 0.64
CA GLU A 300 10.21 12.36 -0.14
C GLU A 300 10.00 12.86 -1.57
N GLU A 301 9.76 14.17 -1.75
CA GLU A 301 9.60 14.80 -3.07
C GLU A 301 10.87 14.63 -3.92
N VAL A 302 12.07 14.69 -3.33
CA VAL A 302 13.33 14.46 -4.05
C VAL A 302 13.36 13.06 -4.68
N PHE A 303 12.81 12.06 -4.00
CA PHE A 303 12.76 10.68 -4.51
C PHE A 303 11.63 10.45 -5.50
N THR A 304 10.44 10.99 -5.22
CA THR A 304 9.22 10.71 -5.98
C THR A 304 9.03 11.59 -7.22
N SER A 305 9.56 12.82 -7.22
CA SER A 305 9.40 13.72 -8.36
C SER A 305 10.18 13.27 -9.59
N GLY A 306 9.50 13.15 -10.72
CA GLY A 306 10.12 12.88 -12.02
C GLY A 306 10.92 14.07 -12.59
N GLU A 307 10.75 15.27 -12.04
CA GLU A 307 11.49 16.49 -12.48
C GLU A 307 12.87 16.58 -11.84
N ILE A 308 13.05 16.01 -10.65
CA ILE A 308 14.32 16.00 -9.93
C ILE A 308 15.13 14.80 -10.40
N LYS A 309 16.10 15.06 -11.29
CA LYS A 309 16.96 14.02 -11.87
C LYS A 309 18.31 13.88 -11.20
N LYS A 310 18.73 14.90 -10.42
CA LYS A 310 20.01 14.93 -9.71
C LYS A 310 19.86 15.56 -8.34
N ALA A 311 20.54 15.02 -7.35
CA ALA A 311 20.64 15.58 -6.01
C ALA A 311 22.01 15.26 -5.38
N GLU A 312 22.52 16.17 -4.58
CA GLU A 312 23.71 15.93 -3.75
C GLU A 312 23.24 15.52 -2.35
N PHE A 313 23.67 14.34 -1.92
CA PHE A 313 23.36 13.78 -0.61
C PHE A 313 24.58 13.89 0.29
N THR A 314 24.38 14.33 1.51
CA THR A 314 25.39 14.28 2.58
C THR A 314 25.02 13.16 3.53
N PHE A 315 25.92 12.21 3.70
CA PHE A 315 25.76 11.05 4.58
C PHE A 315 26.67 11.13 5.78
N ARG A 316 26.30 10.44 6.86
CA ARG A 316 27.15 10.16 8.02
C ARG A 316 27.30 8.65 8.16
N LYS A 317 28.51 8.16 8.12
CA LYS A 317 28.85 6.76 8.39
C LYS A 317 28.65 6.39 9.86
N LYS A 318 28.51 5.11 10.15
CA LYS A 318 28.52 4.58 11.54
C LYS A 318 29.78 4.97 12.32
N SER A 319 30.90 5.24 11.64
CA SER A 319 32.15 5.76 12.21
C SER A 319 32.06 7.23 12.65
N GLY A 320 31.02 7.97 12.23
CA GLY A 320 30.86 9.42 12.45
C GLY A 320 31.44 10.27 11.29
N GLU A 321 32.10 9.70 10.31
CA GLU A 321 32.59 10.40 9.12
C GLU A 321 31.43 10.95 8.30
N ILE A 322 31.56 12.22 7.85
CA ILE A 322 30.57 12.88 7.00
C ILE A 322 31.17 13.08 5.62
N TYR A 323 30.40 12.75 4.59
CA TYR A 323 30.80 12.90 3.19
C TYR A 323 29.61 13.28 2.33
N SER A 324 29.85 13.90 1.18
CA SER A 324 28.81 14.25 0.20
C SER A 324 29.07 13.56 -1.14
N ILE A 325 28.00 13.23 -1.84
CA ILE A 325 28.03 12.66 -3.18
C ILE A 325 26.83 13.15 -3.98
N GLU A 326 27.06 13.57 -5.23
CA GLU A 326 26.00 13.82 -6.19
C GLU A 326 25.58 12.51 -6.83
N LEU A 327 24.28 12.23 -6.86
CA LEU A 327 23.67 11.08 -7.49
C LEU A 327 22.67 11.53 -8.56
N SER A 328 22.63 10.79 -9.65
CA SER A 328 21.65 10.95 -10.71
C SER A 328 20.58 9.86 -10.59
N LYS A 329 19.32 10.17 -10.88
CA LYS A 329 18.32 9.13 -11.09
C LYS A 329 18.60 8.44 -12.41
N GLU A 330 18.86 7.14 -12.32
CA GLU A 330 19.05 6.26 -13.46
C GLU A 330 17.88 5.30 -13.57
N LEU A 331 17.58 4.85 -14.77
CA LEU A 331 16.65 3.74 -14.98
C LEU A 331 17.36 2.45 -14.51
N LEU A 332 16.99 1.98 -13.35
CA LEU A 332 17.58 0.78 -12.77
C LEU A 332 16.64 -0.40 -13.00
N LYS A 333 17.21 -1.51 -13.43
CA LYS A 333 16.50 -2.78 -13.46
C LYS A 333 16.24 -3.19 -12.01
N ASP A 334 14.97 -3.22 -11.65
CA ASP A 334 14.54 -3.64 -10.31
C ASP A 334 14.70 -5.16 -10.19
N PHE A 335 15.86 -5.62 -9.75
CA PHE A 335 16.14 -7.05 -9.59
C PHE A 335 15.29 -7.71 -8.50
N GLU A 336 14.75 -6.94 -7.57
CA GLU A 336 13.90 -7.46 -6.49
C GLU A 336 12.47 -7.69 -6.95
N ASN A 337 11.92 -6.76 -7.74
CA ASN A 337 10.54 -6.78 -8.21
C ASN A 337 10.36 -7.33 -9.63
N ASN A 338 11.39 -7.97 -10.19
CA ASN A 338 11.27 -8.65 -11.47
C ASN A 338 10.80 -10.10 -11.29
N VAL A 339 10.26 -10.66 -12.35
CA VAL A 339 9.99 -12.11 -12.45
C VAL A 339 11.31 -12.87 -12.25
N TYR A 340 11.27 -13.93 -11.46
CA TYR A 340 12.38 -14.86 -11.29
C TYR A 340 11.88 -16.29 -11.12
N SER A 341 12.73 -17.25 -11.41
CA SER A 341 12.41 -18.67 -11.24
C SER A 341 13.41 -19.40 -10.36
N MET A 342 12.97 -20.51 -9.78
CA MET A 342 13.75 -21.48 -9.03
C MET A 342 13.33 -22.89 -9.40
N ILE A 343 14.24 -23.83 -9.18
CA ILE A 343 13.96 -25.27 -9.30
C ILE A 343 13.70 -25.82 -7.91
N ILE A 344 12.57 -26.46 -7.73
CA ILE A 344 12.23 -27.25 -6.55
C ILE A 344 12.36 -28.72 -6.90
N GLU A 345 13.09 -29.47 -6.08
CA GLU A 345 13.31 -30.90 -6.31
C GLU A 345 12.71 -31.73 -5.19
N LYS A 346 11.93 -32.75 -5.54
CA LYS A 346 11.37 -33.71 -4.60
C LYS A 346 11.38 -35.10 -5.22
N ASP A 347 11.98 -36.06 -4.53
CA ASP A 347 12.08 -37.49 -4.93
C ASP A 347 12.55 -37.66 -6.40
N GLY A 348 13.54 -36.88 -6.82
CA GLY A 348 14.09 -36.85 -8.16
C GLY A 348 13.21 -36.13 -9.22
N THR A 349 12.05 -35.60 -8.84
CA THR A 349 11.17 -34.82 -9.72
C THR A 349 11.51 -33.34 -9.61
N LYS A 350 11.85 -32.69 -10.74
CA LYS A 350 12.11 -31.27 -10.83
C LYS A 350 10.85 -30.50 -11.20
N MET A 351 10.52 -29.53 -10.37
CA MET A 351 9.39 -28.61 -10.52
C MET A 351 9.92 -27.17 -10.59
N GLY A 352 9.31 -26.32 -11.41
CA GLY A 352 9.64 -24.90 -11.49
C GLY A 352 8.77 -24.10 -10.55
N TYR A 353 9.37 -23.09 -9.94
CA TYR A 353 8.69 -22.02 -9.24
C TYR A 353 8.98 -20.72 -9.98
N ILE A 354 7.93 -19.93 -10.27
CA ILE A 354 8.04 -18.61 -10.89
C ILE A 354 7.32 -17.61 -10.02
N LYS A 355 8.03 -16.61 -9.50
CA LYS A 355 7.46 -15.45 -8.83
C LYS A 355 7.07 -14.40 -9.84
N ILE A 356 5.82 -13.93 -9.79
CA ILE A 356 5.29 -12.85 -10.63
C ILE A 356 4.85 -11.72 -9.69
N PRO A 357 5.69 -10.69 -9.48
CA PRO A 357 5.44 -9.68 -8.45
C PRO A 357 4.33 -8.68 -8.82
N SER A 358 4.22 -8.32 -10.11
CA SER A 358 3.15 -7.48 -10.63
C SER A 358 2.94 -7.72 -12.13
N PHE A 359 1.84 -7.23 -12.70
CA PHE A 359 1.60 -7.23 -14.15
C PHE A 359 2.15 -5.94 -14.77
N TYR A 360 3.46 -5.73 -14.66
CA TYR A 360 4.12 -4.56 -15.21
C TYR A 360 4.16 -4.56 -16.73
N SER A 361 4.16 -3.36 -17.31
CA SER A 361 4.38 -3.13 -18.73
C SER A 361 5.29 -1.92 -18.92
N THR A 362 6.04 -1.89 -20.01
CA THR A 362 6.89 -0.76 -20.36
C THR A 362 6.40 -0.12 -21.65
N PHE A 363 6.70 1.18 -21.77
CA PHE A 363 6.50 1.95 -23.00
C PHE A 363 7.86 2.36 -23.62
N GLU A 364 8.98 2.00 -22.96
CA GLU A 364 10.33 2.31 -23.42
C GLU A 364 10.97 1.11 -24.14
N ASP A 365 11.68 1.40 -25.25
CA ASP A 365 12.41 0.39 -26.00
C ASP A 365 13.57 -0.17 -25.16
N GLY A 366 13.73 -1.48 -25.15
CA GLY A 366 14.83 -2.18 -24.46
C GLY A 366 14.48 -2.71 -23.05
N LEU A 367 13.25 -2.45 -22.56
CA LEU A 367 12.72 -3.07 -21.34
C LEU A 367 11.69 -4.15 -21.73
N SER A 368 11.54 -5.16 -20.88
CA SER A 368 10.61 -6.26 -21.08
C SER A 368 9.32 -6.07 -20.28
N ASN A 369 8.23 -6.65 -20.81
CA ASN A 369 6.96 -6.77 -20.09
C ASN A 369 6.94 -8.07 -19.28
N VAL A 370 6.10 -8.13 -18.26
CA VAL A 370 6.01 -9.30 -17.36
C VAL A 370 5.80 -10.62 -18.12
N THR A 371 5.02 -10.62 -19.20
CA THR A 371 4.78 -11.86 -19.98
C THR A 371 6.04 -12.33 -20.68
N ASP A 372 6.85 -11.40 -21.19
CA ASP A 372 8.11 -11.75 -21.86
C ASP A 372 9.12 -12.32 -20.86
N ASP A 373 9.21 -11.74 -19.66
CA ASP A 373 10.06 -12.23 -18.59
C ASP A 373 9.59 -13.63 -18.10
N VAL A 374 8.30 -13.85 -17.92
CA VAL A 374 7.76 -15.18 -17.57
C VAL A 374 8.10 -16.21 -18.66
N LEU A 375 8.02 -15.87 -19.93
CA LEU A 375 8.38 -16.76 -21.02
C LEU A 375 9.88 -17.08 -21.05
N GLU A 376 10.74 -16.11 -20.72
CA GLU A 376 12.18 -16.33 -20.54
C GLU A 376 12.44 -17.33 -19.41
N GLU A 377 11.82 -17.12 -18.22
CA GLU A 377 11.98 -18.02 -17.08
C GLU A 377 11.45 -19.43 -17.38
N ILE A 378 10.32 -19.56 -18.10
CA ILE A 378 9.82 -20.86 -18.57
C ILE A 378 10.87 -21.53 -19.49
N SER A 379 11.56 -20.79 -20.33
CA SER A 379 12.60 -21.32 -21.22
C SER A 379 13.80 -21.86 -20.43
N LYS A 380 14.28 -21.10 -19.43
CA LYS A 380 15.37 -21.55 -18.52
C LYS A 380 14.98 -22.84 -17.80
N LEU A 381 13.77 -22.89 -17.22
CA LEU A 381 13.26 -24.07 -16.51
C LEU A 381 13.12 -25.30 -17.42
N LYS A 382 12.71 -25.11 -18.68
CA LYS A 382 12.65 -26.21 -19.67
C LYS A 382 14.03 -26.77 -20.00
N ASN A 383 15.05 -25.92 -20.11
CA ASN A 383 16.44 -26.35 -20.32
C ASN A 383 16.91 -27.23 -19.14
N ASP A 384 16.46 -26.94 -17.92
CA ASP A 384 16.72 -27.72 -16.71
C ASP A 384 15.83 -28.97 -16.56
N LYS A 385 14.99 -29.25 -17.56
CA LYS A 385 14.07 -30.41 -17.61
C LYS A 385 12.99 -30.40 -16.55
N VAL A 386 12.51 -29.25 -16.22
CA VAL A 386 11.34 -29.07 -15.34
C VAL A 386 10.07 -29.48 -16.05
N THR A 387 9.18 -30.20 -15.36
CA THR A 387 7.99 -30.84 -15.94
C THR A 387 6.66 -30.27 -15.44
N GLY A 388 6.67 -29.23 -14.60
CA GLY A 388 5.48 -28.54 -14.11
C GLY A 388 5.87 -27.27 -13.37
N LEU A 389 4.93 -26.32 -13.19
CA LEU A 389 5.21 -25.01 -12.63
C LEU A 389 4.28 -24.66 -11.46
N VAL A 390 4.86 -24.03 -10.43
CA VAL A 390 4.15 -23.22 -9.45
C VAL A 390 4.28 -21.75 -9.88
N LEU A 391 3.17 -21.10 -10.19
CA LEU A 391 3.10 -19.66 -10.50
C LEU A 391 2.66 -18.90 -9.26
N ASP A 392 3.52 -18.08 -8.71
CA ASP A 392 3.25 -17.35 -7.47
C ASP A 392 2.84 -15.90 -7.73
N LEU A 393 1.55 -15.63 -7.49
CA LEU A 393 0.91 -14.32 -7.53
C LEU A 393 0.65 -13.74 -6.13
N GLN A 394 1.21 -14.31 -5.06
CA GLN A 394 1.07 -13.76 -3.72
C GLN A 394 1.65 -12.33 -3.71
N ASN A 395 0.95 -11.40 -3.05
CA ASN A 395 1.30 -9.98 -2.98
C ASN A 395 1.33 -9.24 -4.35
N ASN A 396 0.76 -9.84 -5.40
CA ASN A 396 0.65 -9.19 -6.71
C ASN A 396 -0.65 -8.37 -6.79
N GLY A 397 -0.57 -7.06 -6.59
CA GLY A 397 -1.72 -6.14 -6.62
C GLY A 397 -2.35 -5.91 -8.00
N GLY A 398 -1.83 -6.56 -9.04
CA GLY A 398 -2.33 -6.41 -10.42
C GLY A 398 -1.37 -5.64 -11.32
N GLY A 399 -1.89 -4.75 -12.15
CA GLY A 399 -1.16 -3.96 -13.14
C GLY A 399 -1.85 -3.94 -14.51
N SER A 400 -1.10 -4.13 -15.57
CA SER A 400 -1.58 -4.08 -16.96
C SER A 400 -2.55 -5.22 -17.28
N MET A 401 -3.77 -4.88 -17.65
CA MET A 401 -4.76 -5.83 -18.14
C MET A 401 -4.30 -6.48 -19.46
N GLY A 402 -3.62 -5.73 -20.31
CA GLY A 402 -3.03 -6.26 -21.54
C GLY A 402 -2.06 -7.39 -21.27
N GLU A 403 -1.22 -7.25 -20.27
CA GLU A 403 -0.27 -8.28 -19.85
C GLU A 403 -0.97 -9.48 -19.18
N ALA A 404 -2.03 -9.26 -18.39
CA ALA A 404 -2.82 -10.36 -17.85
C ALA A 404 -3.48 -11.20 -18.96
N ILE A 405 -3.98 -10.56 -20.01
CA ILE A 405 -4.50 -11.25 -21.21
C ILE A 405 -3.38 -12.02 -21.92
N ARG A 406 -2.22 -11.39 -22.15
CA ARG A 406 -1.08 -12.03 -22.82
C ARG A 406 -0.59 -13.25 -22.02
N LEU A 407 -0.41 -13.10 -20.71
CA LEU A 407 0.04 -14.21 -19.85
C LEU A 407 -0.98 -15.35 -19.83
N THR A 408 -2.28 -15.04 -19.79
CA THR A 408 -3.35 -16.05 -19.86
C THR A 408 -3.26 -16.87 -21.14
N GLN A 409 -2.90 -16.26 -22.28
CA GLN A 409 -2.74 -16.95 -23.57
C GLN A 409 -1.61 -17.97 -23.56
N THR A 410 -0.61 -17.80 -22.70
CA THR A 410 0.47 -18.78 -22.50
C THR A 410 -0.05 -20.10 -21.95
N PHE A 411 -1.13 -20.09 -21.17
CA PHE A 411 -1.67 -21.26 -20.47
C PHE A 411 -3.03 -21.74 -21.01
N ILE A 412 -3.77 -20.86 -21.73
CA ILE A 412 -5.06 -21.18 -22.37
C ILE A 412 -4.95 -20.86 -23.86
N LYS A 413 -4.74 -21.90 -24.67
CA LYS A 413 -4.39 -21.77 -26.09
C LYS A 413 -5.48 -21.08 -26.94
N LYS A 414 -6.75 -21.39 -26.67
CA LYS A 414 -7.89 -20.87 -27.43
C LYS A 414 -9.16 -20.88 -26.61
N GLY A 415 -9.84 -19.76 -26.56
CA GLY A 415 -11.17 -19.68 -25.96
C GLY A 415 -11.43 -18.32 -25.28
N PRO A 416 -12.65 -18.14 -24.76
CA PRO A 416 -13.00 -16.96 -23.98
C PRO A 416 -12.30 -17.01 -22.62
N ILE A 417 -11.80 -15.88 -22.12
CA ILE A 417 -11.10 -15.81 -20.82
C ILE A 417 -11.77 -14.88 -19.82
N ALA A 418 -12.57 -13.92 -20.30
CA ALA A 418 -13.37 -13.04 -19.46
C ALA A 418 -14.52 -12.42 -20.28
N ILE A 419 -15.41 -11.74 -19.59
CA ILE A 419 -16.43 -10.87 -20.19
C ILE A 419 -16.24 -9.49 -19.59
N MET A 420 -16.00 -8.48 -20.43
CA MET A 420 -15.91 -7.09 -20.02
C MET A 420 -17.28 -6.43 -20.12
N ALA A 421 -17.62 -5.57 -19.20
CA ALA A 421 -18.83 -4.76 -19.22
C ALA A 421 -18.46 -3.29 -19.09
N ASP A 422 -18.91 -2.50 -20.03
CA ASP A 422 -18.82 -1.04 -19.98
C ASP A 422 -20.01 -0.42 -19.23
N ARG A 423 -20.02 0.91 -19.11
CA ARG A 423 -21.08 1.70 -18.50
C ARG A 423 -22.48 1.42 -19.09
N GLU A 424 -22.57 1.19 -20.39
CA GLU A 424 -23.83 0.94 -21.10
C GLU A 424 -24.28 -0.52 -20.98
N ARG A 425 -23.55 -1.32 -20.19
CA ARG A 425 -23.76 -2.77 -20.04
C ARG A 425 -23.62 -3.50 -21.38
N LYS A 426 -22.76 -2.98 -22.26
CA LYS A 426 -22.30 -3.74 -23.41
C LYS A 426 -21.28 -4.77 -22.94
N PHE A 427 -21.53 -5.99 -23.32
CA PHE A 427 -20.71 -7.13 -22.90
C PHE A 427 -19.80 -7.57 -24.05
N GLU A 428 -18.51 -7.45 -23.85
CA GLU A 428 -17.50 -7.96 -24.76
C GLU A 428 -16.86 -9.22 -24.18
N VAL A 429 -16.74 -10.26 -25.01
CA VAL A 429 -16.07 -11.51 -24.62
C VAL A 429 -14.61 -11.42 -25.02
N VAL A 430 -13.74 -11.31 -24.04
CA VAL A 430 -12.29 -11.36 -24.23
C VAL A 430 -11.87 -12.79 -24.56
N LYS A 431 -11.12 -12.98 -25.62
CA LYS A 431 -10.68 -14.31 -26.09
C LYS A 431 -9.17 -14.31 -26.28
N THR A 432 -8.57 -15.47 -26.03
CA THR A 432 -7.17 -15.69 -26.40
C THR A 432 -7.03 -15.73 -27.93
N ALA A 433 -5.95 -15.14 -28.43
CA ALA A 433 -5.53 -15.29 -29.80
C ALA A 433 -4.60 -16.52 -29.93
N PRO A 434 -4.61 -17.26 -31.06
CA PRO A 434 -3.72 -18.41 -31.26
C PRO A 434 -2.30 -17.96 -31.63
N VAL A 435 -1.71 -17.05 -30.85
CA VAL A 435 -0.39 -16.42 -31.08
C VAL A 435 0.48 -16.60 -29.87
N GLY A 436 1.75 -16.99 -30.06
CA GLY A 436 2.76 -17.06 -29.04
C GLY A 436 3.07 -18.46 -28.51
N VAL A 437 3.91 -18.49 -27.46
CA VAL A 437 4.32 -19.72 -26.80
C VAL A 437 3.20 -20.23 -25.92
N TYR A 438 2.93 -21.54 -26.00
CA TYR A 438 1.93 -22.19 -25.19
C TYR A 438 2.60 -23.22 -24.26
N TYR A 439 2.32 -23.10 -22.95
CA TYR A 439 2.78 -24.04 -21.94
C TYR A 439 1.67 -25.02 -21.58
N ASN A 440 1.88 -26.31 -21.86
CA ASN A 440 0.85 -27.36 -21.70
C ASN A 440 1.05 -28.25 -20.47
N GLU A 441 2.24 -28.21 -19.87
CA GLU A 441 2.55 -28.99 -18.68
C GLU A 441 1.72 -28.57 -17.47
N PRO A 442 1.58 -29.41 -16.42
CA PRO A 442 0.85 -29.07 -15.21
C PRO A 442 1.30 -27.74 -14.56
N ILE A 443 0.33 -27.01 -14.03
CA ILE A 443 0.57 -25.78 -13.24
C ILE A 443 -0.26 -25.75 -11.97
N VAL A 444 0.28 -25.12 -10.93
CA VAL A 444 -0.41 -24.73 -9.70
C VAL A 444 -0.25 -23.20 -9.57
N VAL A 445 -1.29 -22.50 -9.14
CA VAL A 445 -1.24 -21.03 -8.95
C VAL A 445 -1.42 -20.70 -7.49
N LEU A 446 -0.49 -19.89 -6.96
CA LEU A 446 -0.53 -19.36 -5.60
C LEU A 446 -1.12 -17.95 -5.59
N VAL A 447 -2.04 -17.71 -4.68
CA VAL A 447 -2.67 -16.40 -4.46
C VAL A 447 -2.80 -16.10 -2.96
N ASN A 448 -2.92 -14.82 -2.62
CA ASN A 448 -3.27 -14.41 -1.25
C ASN A 448 -4.17 -13.16 -1.26
N GLY A 449 -4.49 -12.65 -0.09
CA GLY A 449 -5.38 -11.49 0.07
C GLY A 449 -4.89 -10.18 -0.57
N PHE A 450 -3.61 -10.10 -0.93
CA PHE A 450 -3.04 -8.99 -1.68
C PHE A 450 -2.99 -9.24 -3.20
N SER A 451 -3.36 -10.44 -3.65
CA SER A 451 -3.55 -10.71 -5.09
C SER A 451 -4.82 -10.02 -5.56
N ALA A 452 -4.71 -9.04 -6.45
CA ALA A 452 -5.82 -8.17 -6.84
C ALA A 452 -5.89 -7.90 -8.36
N SER A 453 -7.06 -7.49 -8.85
CA SER A 453 -7.24 -6.92 -10.20
C SER A 453 -6.74 -7.85 -11.33
N ALA A 454 -5.66 -7.48 -12.05
CA ALA A 454 -5.08 -8.27 -13.15
C ALA A 454 -4.67 -9.69 -12.70
N SER A 455 -4.20 -9.85 -11.45
CA SER A 455 -3.94 -11.16 -10.85
C SER A 455 -5.22 -11.99 -10.72
N GLU A 456 -6.32 -11.36 -10.35
CA GLU A 456 -7.61 -12.02 -10.23
C GLU A 456 -8.21 -12.33 -11.62
N PHE A 457 -8.02 -11.42 -12.59
CA PHE A 457 -8.40 -11.69 -13.98
C PHE A 457 -7.72 -12.95 -14.53
N PHE A 458 -6.40 -13.05 -14.38
CA PHE A 458 -5.64 -14.23 -14.77
C PHE A 458 -6.12 -15.47 -14.04
N THR A 459 -6.21 -15.42 -12.71
CA THR A 459 -6.57 -16.56 -11.86
C THR A 459 -8.00 -17.04 -12.13
N ASN A 460 -8.96 -16.13 -12.39
CA ASN A 460 -10.33 -16.49 -12.79
C ASN A 460 -10.33 -17.37 -14.04
N ALA A 461 -9.62 -16.95 -15.09
CA ALA A 461 -9.57 -17.71 -16.33
C ALA A 461 -8.94 -19.11 -16.12
N ILE A 462 -7.85 -19.17 -15.36
CA ILE A 462 -7.14 -20.42 -15.04
C ILE A 462 -8.05 -21.37 -14.25
N GLN A 463 -8.76 -20.84 -13.24
CA GLN A 463 -9.69 -21.63 -12.42
C GLN A 463 -10.92 -22.10 -13.21
N ASP A 464 -11.54 -21.23 -14.02
CA ASP A 464 -12.71 -21.57 -14.83
C ASP A 464 -12.45 -22.72 -15.80
N TYR A 465 -11.24 -22.75 -16.36
CA TYR A 465 -10.81 -23.81 -17.26
C TYR A 465 -10.36 -25.09 -16.56
N ASP A 466 -10.30 -25.15 -15.22
CA ASP A 466 -9.61 -26.22 -14.48
C ASP A 466 -8.18 -26.43 -15.00
N ARG A 467 -7.50 -25.34 -15.41
CA ARG A 467 -6.13 -25.39 -15.95
C ARG A 467 -5.08 -25.59 -14.85
N ALA A 468 -5.39 -25.19 -13.64
CA ALA A 468 -4.55 -25.35 -12.45
C ALA A 468 -5.40 -25.59 -11.21
N ILE A 469 -4.76 -26.07 -10.14
CA ILE A 469 -5.25 -25.97 -8.77
C ILE A 469 -4.80 -24.62 -8.23
N ILE A 470 -5.74 -23.85 -7.69
CA ILE A 470 -5.48 -22.57 -7.05
C ILE A 470 -5.27 -22.82 -5.55
N VAL A 471 -4.16 -22.34 -5.01
CA VAL A 471 -3.72 -22.56 -3.62
C VAL A 471 -3.47 -21.24 -2.92
N GLY A 472 -3.78 -21.16 -1.62
CA GLY A 472 -3.45 -19.99 -0.82
C GLY A 472 -4.62 -19.46 0.00
N SER A 473 -4.80 -18.14 0.07
CA SER A 473 -5.96 -17.51 0.72
C SER A 473 -6.81 -16.73 -0.27
N THR A 474 -8.07 -16.42 0.11
CA THR A 474 -8.99 -15.65 -0.74
C THR A 474 -8.34 -14.35 -1.20
N THR A 475 -8.49 -13.99 -2.47
CA THR A 475 -7.92 -12.78 -3.07
C THR A 475 -8.64 -11.50 -2.64
N TYR A 476 -8.13 -10.34 -3.03
CA TYR A 476 -8.61 -9.03 -2.59
C TYR A 476 -10.08 -8.75 -2.94
N GLY A 477 -10.51 -9.08 -4.15
CA GLY A 477 -11.90 -8.91 -4.61
C GLY A 477 -12.15 -7.68 -5.49
N LYS A 478 -11.18 -7.29 -6.32
CA LYS A 478 -11.30 -6.14 -7.23
C LYS A 478 -11.46 -6.59 -8.68
N ALA A 479 -12.65 -6.36 -9.25
CA ALA A 479 -12.95 -6.66 -10.65
C ALA A 479 -13.17 -5.40 -11.52
N SER A 480 -12.85 -4.23 -11.00
CA SER A 480 -13.00 -2.95 -11.70
C SER A 480 -11.71 -2.55 -12.44
N MET A 481 -11.87 -1.88 -13.59
CA MET A 481 -10.79 -1.36 -14.41
C MET A 481 -10.80 0.15 -14.45
N GLN A 482 -9.62 0.75 -14.34
CA GLN A 482 -9.46 2.20 -14.34
C GLN A 482 -8.75 2.70 -15.59
N ARG A 483 -9.06 3.95 -15.96
CA ARG A 483 -8.34 4.74 -16.96
C ARG A 483 -8.06 6.14 -16.44
N ILE A 484 -6.92 6.69 -16.81
CA ILE A 484 -6.51 8.04 -16.41
C ILE A 484 -6.95 9.03 -17.50
N TYR A 485 -7.64 10.10 -17.10
CA TYR A 485 -8.11 11.18 -17.95
C TYR A 485 -7.47 12.50 -17.52
N PRO A 486 -6.92 13.30 -18.43
CA PRO A 486 -6.43 14.64 -18.10
C PRO A 486 -7.61 15.56 -17.78
N ILE A 487 -7.43 16.46 -16.83
CA ILE A 487 -8.33 17.58 -16.60
C ILE A 487 -7.94 18.69 -17.58
N THR A 488 -8.82 19.00 -18.54
CA THR A 488 -8.51 19.88 -19.67
C THR A 488 -8.28 21.34 -19.28
N TYR A 489 -8.59 21.72 -18.05
CA TYR A 489 -8.48 23.10 -17.58
C TYR A 489 -7.03 23.52 -17.25
N ASP A 490 -6.24 22.65 -16.66
CA ASP A 490 -4.86 22.93 -16.26
C ASP A 490 -3.81 22.10 -17.01
N ASN A 491 -4.22 21.02 -17.70
CA ASN A 491 -3.37 20.02 -18.38
C ASN A 491 -2.31 19.35 -17.46
N GLU A 492 -2.36 19.63 -16.18
CA GLU A 492 -1.39 19.14 -15.19
C GLU A 492 -2.00 18.08 -14.29
N SER A 493 -3.30 18.19 -14.01
CA SER A 493 -4.03 17.28 -13.12
C SER A 493 -4.79 16.21 -13.88
N PHE A 494 -5.07 15.08 -13.20
CA PHE A 494 -5.67 13.90 -13.81
C PHE A 494 -6.73 13.30 -12.90
N VAL A 495 -7.66 12.57 -13.51
CA VAL A 495 -8.63 11.75 -12.79
C VAL A 495 -8.47 10.30 -13.24
N LYS A 496 -8.25 9.41 -12.32
CA LYS A 496 -8.31 7.97 -12.52
C LYS A 496 -9.76 7.53 -12.30
N LEU A 497 -10.42 7.01 -13.34
CA LEU A 497 -11.82 6.62 -13.31
C LEU A 497 -12.01 5.14 -13.52
N THR A 498 -12.91 4.55 -12.76
CA THR A 498 -13.42 3.20 -13.02
C THR A 498 -14.36 3.24 -14.22
N ILE A 499 -13.97 2.59 -15.32
CA ILE A 499 -14.68 2.65 -16.62
C ILE A 499 -15.34 1.33 -17.01
N GLU A 500 -14.86 0.22 -16.52
CA GLU A 500 -15.32 -1.12 -16.88
C GLU A 500 -15.21 -2.05 -15.66
N GLU A 501 -15.96 -3.14 -15.71
CA GLU A 501 -15.85 -4.27 -14.80
C GLU A 501 -15.67 -5.55 -15.61
N PHE A 502 -14.86 -6.48 -15.09
CA PHE A 502 -14.71 -7.78 -15.71
C PHE A 502 -15.46 -8.87 -14.93
N TYR A 503 -15.99 -9.81 -15.70
CA TYR A 503 -16.71 -10.98 -15.22
C TYR A 503 -16.00 -12.25 -15.68
N ARG A 504 -16.15 -13.29 -14.91
CA ARG A 504 -15.77 -14.63 -15.30
C ARG A 504 -16.57 -15.04 -16.56
N ILE A 505 -16.04 -15.99 -17.32
CA ILE A 505 -16.74 -16.56 -18.49
C ILE A 505 -18.07 -17.23 -18.12
N THR A 506 -18.27 -17.53 -16.84
CA THR A 506 -19.53 -18.03 -16.27
C THR A 506 -20.57 -16.94 -16.01
N GLY A 507 -20.21 -15.68 -16.10
CA GLY A 507 -21.07 -14.52 -15.81
C GLY A 507 -21.03 -14.04 -14.35
N GLN A 508 -20.27 -14.69 -13.48
CA GLN A 508 -20.02 -14.24 -12.10
C GLN A 508 -18.89 -13.22 -12.07
N THR A 509 -18.79 -12.41 -11.01
CA THR A 509 -17.64 -11.54 -10.77
C THR A 509 -17.02 -11.87 -9.42
N ASN A 510 -15.73 -11.60 -9.27
CA ASN A 510 -15.03 -11.67 -7.98
C ASN A 510 -15.08 -10.34 -7.20
N GLN A 511 -15.78 -9.31 -7.71
CA GLN A 511 -15.93 -8.03 -7.02
C GLN A 511 -16.46 -8.23 -5.60
N ASN A 512 -15.84 -7.64 -4.59
CA ASN A 512 -16.11 -7.75 -3.16
C ASN A 512 -15.88 -9.12 -2.51
N ILE A 513 -15.88 -10.21 -3.26
CA ILE A 513 -15.78 -11.57 -2.70
C ILE A 513 -14.39 -12.19 -2.86
N GLY A 514 -13.63 -11.75 -3.87
CA GLY A 514 -12.35 -12.36 -4.22
C GLY A 514 -12.49 -13.73 -4.88
N ILE A 515 -11.37 -14.33 -5.21
CA ILE A 515 -11.30 -15.71 -5.70
C ILE A 515 -11.01 -16.60 -4.52
N VAL A 516 -11.89 -17.57 -4.27
CA VAL A 516 -11.69 -18.62 -3.28
C VAL A 516 -10.77 -19.69 -3.89
N PRO A 517 -9.61 -19.97 -3.29
CA PRO A 517 -8.71 -21.00 -3.80
C PRO A 517 -9.32 -22.42 -3.66
N ASP A 518 -8.89 -23.35 -4.49
CA ASP A 518 -9.28 -24.76 -4.38
C ASP A 518 -8.73 -25.40 -3.10
N VAL A 519 -7.53 -24.95 -2.66
CA VAL A 519 -6.90 -25.34 -1.39
C VAL A 519 -6.62 -24.09 -0.57
N SER A 520 -7.40 -23.90 0.47
CA SER A 520 -7.24 -22.76 1.40
C SER A 520 -6.20 -23.07 2.47
N ILE A 521 -5.21 -22.18 2.59
CA ILE A 521 -4.13 -22.25 3.59
C ILE A 521 -4.07 -20.91 4.33
N PRO A 522 -4.20 -20.89 5.67
CA PRO A 522 -4.14 -19.67 6.42
C PRO A 522 -2.75 -19.00 6.34
N THR A 523 -2.74 -17.68 6.38
CA THR A 523 -1.54 -16.86 6.55
C THR A 523 -1.59 -16.11 7.88
N LEU A 524 -0.44 -15.64 8.37
CA LEU A 524 -0.44 -14.67 9.47
C LEU A 524 -1.21 -13.41 9.04
N PHE A 525 -1.93 -12.81 9.98
CA PHE A 525 -2.73 -11.59 9.78
C PHE A 525 -3.88 -11.71 8.76
N ASP A 526 -4.40 -12.90 8.51
CA ASP A 526 -5.40 -13.14 7.45
C ASP A 526 -6.67 -12.26 7.59
N LYS A 527 -7.10 -11.95 8.82
CA LYS A 527 -8.23 -11.05 9.08
C LYS A 527 -7.88 -9.55 8.92
N GLN A 528 -6.63 -9.19 9.07
CA GLN A 528 -6.15 -7.81 8.96
C GLN A 528 -5.83 -7.40 7.53
N VAL A 529 -5.78 -8.35 6.60
CA VAL A 529 -5.57 -8.06 5.18
C VAL A 529 -6.76 -7.25 4.64
N PRO A 530 -6.52 -6.06 4.07
CA PRO A 530 -7.58 -5.25 3.49
C PRO A 530 -8.30 -6.01 2.37
N ARG A 531 -9.60 -5.80 2.25
CA ARG A 531 -10.45 -6.40 1.22
C ARG A 531 -11.26 -5.31 0.53
N GLU A 532 -11.60 -5.52 -0.74
CA GLU A 532 -12.44 -4.58 -1.49
C GLU A 532 -13.75 -4.27 -0.74
N LYS A 533 -14.41 -5.29 -0.22
CA LYS A 533 -15.67 -5.18 0.53
C LYS A 533 -15.61 -4.33 1.79
N THR A 534 -14.42 -4.02 2.32
CA THR A 534 -14.28 -3.15 3.50
C THR A 534 -14.38 -1.67 3.14
N ASN A 535 -14.27 -1.33 1.86
CA ASN A 535 -14.46 0.04 1.39
C ASN A 535 -15.96 0.36 1.31
N VAL A 536 -16.37 1.42 1.97
CA VAL A 536 -17.80 1.83 2.06
C VAL A 536 -18.41 2.12 0.68
N THR A 537 -17.60 2.59 -0.26
CA THR A 537 -18.04 2.94 -1.61
C THR A 537 -17.74 1.88 -2.67
N ALA A 538 -17.28 0.69 -2.26
CA ALA A 538 -17.00 -0.40 -3.19
C ALA A 538 -18.20 -0.70 -4.09
N ILE A 539 -17.92 -0.98 -5.36
CA ILE A 539 -18.96 -1.40 -6.31
C ILE A 539 -19.51 -2.75 -5.85
N GLU A 540 -20.83 -2.84 -5.72
CA GLU A 540 -21.50 -4.05 -5.28
C GLU A 540 -21.26 -5.22 -6.23
N ASN A 541 -21.12 -6.42 -5.65
CA ASN A 541 -21.06 -7.66 -6.43
C ASN A 541 -22.39 -7.87 -7.17
N ASP A 542 -22.30 -8.19 -8.45
CA ASP A 542 -23.45 -8.59 -9.25
C ASP A 542 -23.11 -9.79 -10.16
N PHE A 543 -24.04 -10.20 -11.00
CA PHE A 543 -23.82 -11.22 -12.02
C PHE A 543 -24.50 -10.81 -13.34
N ILE A 544 -23.97 -11.35 -14.44
CA ILE A 544 -24.55 -11.15 -15.77
C ILE A 544 -25.11 -12.47 -16.31
N LYS A 545 -26.24 -12.40 -17.01
CA LYS A 545 -26.85 -13.61 -17.64
C LYS A 545 -26.02 -14.12 -18.84
N LYS A 546 -25.11 -13.28 -19.36
CA LYS A 546 -24.23 -13.66 -20.45
C LYS A 546 -23.15 -14.61 -19.94
N ASN A 547 -22.99 -15.73 -20.61
CA ASN A 547 -21.88 -16.66 -20.41
C ASN A 547 -21.26 -16.99 -21.75
N ALA A 548 -20.03 -17.47 -21.72
CA ALA A 548 -19.32 -17.91 -22.92
C ALA A 548 -19.13 -19.42 -22.91
N LYS A 549 -19.35 -20.09 -24.07
CA LYS A 549 -19.10 -21.53 -24.19
C LYS A 549 -17.59 -21.82 -24.21
N PHE A 550 -17.13 -22.70 -23.36
CA PHE A 550 -15.75 -23.14 -23.28
C PHE A 550 -15.69 -24.62 -22.93
N LYS A 551 -14.51 -25.22 -23.07
CA LYS A 551 -14.24 -26.60 -22.67
C LYS A 551 -13.15 -26.60 -21.62
N LYS A 552 -13.44 -27.17 -20.46
CA LYS A 552 -12.48 -27.37 -19.38
C LYS A 552 -11.38 -28.34 -19.79
N PHE A 553 -10.21 -28.18 -19.17
CA PHE A 553 -9.17 -29.16 -19.22
C PHE A 553 -9.65 -30.47 -18.55
N ASP A 554 -9.16 -31.58 -19.00
CA ASP A 554 -9.42 -32.85 -18.32
C ASP A 554 -8.50 -32.96 -17.09
N PHE A 555 -9.12 -32.91 -15.93
CA PHE A 555 -8.45 -32.98 -14.64
C PHE A 555 -9.17 -34.03 -13.77
N SER A 556 -9.30 -35.23 -14.28
CA SER A 556 -10.10 -36.33 -13.69
C SER A 556 -9.64 -36.74 -12.28
N ASN A 557 -8.36 -36.56 -11.95
CA ASN A 557 -7.79 -36.86 -10.64
C ASN A 557 -7.75 -35.67 -9.66
N LYS A 558 -8.33 -34.49 -10.02
CA LYS A 558 -8.33 -33.27 -9.21
C LYS A 558 -8.78 -33.55 -7.77
N GLN A 559 -9.93 -34.23 -7.58
CA GLN A 559 -10.48 -34.44 -6.25
C GLN A 559 -9.52 -35.28 -5.37
N SER A 560 -8.93 -36.34 -5.90
CA SER A 560 -7.97 -37.17 -5.15
C SER A 560 -6.72 -36.35 -4.70
N ILE A 561 -6.28 -35.40 -5.52
CA ILE A 561 -5.15 -34.50 -5.17
C ILE A 561 -5.56 -33.52 -4.07
N LEU A 562 -6.78 -32.97 -4.15
CA LEU A 562 -7.32 -32.09 -3.12
C LEU A 562 -7.46 -32.83 -1.78
N ASP A 563 -7.94 -34.07 -1.79
CA ASP A 563 -8.09 -34.86 -0.56
C ASP A 563 -6.73 -35.14 0.09
N LYS A 564 -5.70 -35.50 -0.69
CA LYS A 564 -4.32 -35.67 -0.18
C LYS A 564 -3.76 -34.39 0.43
N SER A 565 -3.97 -33.27 -0.23
CA SER A 565 -3.55 -31.97 0.29
C SER A 565 -4.24 -31.65 1.61
N GLN A 566 -5.54 -31.90 1.71
CA GLN A 566 -6.30 -31.66 2.95
C GLN A 566 -5.80 -32.55 4.10
N GLU A 567 -5.45 -33.81 3.83
CA GLU A 567 -4.86 -34.70 4.84
C GLU A 567 -3.52 -34.15 5.36
N ARG A 568 -2.63 -33.67 4.46
CA ARG A 568 -1.36 -33.05 4.84
C ARG A 568 -1.57 -31.80 5.69
N LEU A 569 -2.48 -30.91 5.28
CA LEU A 569 -2.77 -29.67 6.00
C LEU A 569 -3.33 -29.94 7.40
N ASN A 570 -4.23 -30.90 7.55
CA ASN A 570 -4.83 -31.28 8.83
C ASN A 570 -3.79 -31.79 9.85
N SER A 571 -2.73 -32.45 9.37
CA SER A 571 -1.64 -32.99 10.20
C SER A 571 -0.49 -32.00 10.41
N ASN A 572 -0.43 -30.91 9.64
CA ASN A 572 0.70 -29.98 9.61
C ASN A 572 0.75 -29.11 10.88
N SER A 573 1.81 -29.25 11.68
CA SER A 573 2.01 -28.49 12.92
C SER A 573 2.27 -26.99 12.66
N TYR A 574 2.94 -26.66 11.54
CA TYR A 574 3.22 -25.27 11.17
C TYR A 574 1.93 -24.51 10.84
N ILE A 575 1.00 -25.13 10.10
CA ILE A 575 -0.32 -24.55 9.80
C ILE A 575 -1.17 -24.35 11.08
N LYS A 576 -1.10 -25.31 12.02
CA LYS A 576 -1.76 -25.17 13.32
C LYS A 576 -1.19 -24.01 14.14
N GLU A 577 0.12 -23.80 14.10
CA GLU A 577 0.79 -22.70 14.78
C GLU A 577 0.35 -21.33 14.19
N ILE A 578 0.26 -21.18 12.86
CA ILE A 578 -0.33 -19.99 12.22
C ILE A 578 -1.74 -19.71 12.77
N SER A 579 -2.57 -20.74 12.83
CA SER A 579 -3.95 -20.60 13.31
C SER A 579 -4.00 -20.14 14.76
N ASN A 580 -3.11 -20.66 15.61
CA ASN A 580 -3.02 -20.27 17.02
C ASN A 580 -2.52 -18.82 17.18
N LEU A 581 -1.48 -18.43 16.43
CA LEU A 581 -0.97 -17.06 16.43
C LEU A 581 -2.04 -16.07 15.94
N ASN A 582 -2.78 -16.42 14.90
CA ASN A 582 -3.88 -15.59 14.40
C ASN A 582 -4.99 -15.40 15.44
N VAL A 583 -5.27 -16.37 16.31
CA VAL A 583 -6.21 -16.20 17.41
C VAL A 583 -5.72 -15.13 18.39
N GLU A 584 -4.44 -15.15 18.76
CA GLU A 584 -3.88 -14.15 19.68
C GLU A 584 -3.73 -12.77 19.01
N ILE A 585 -3.32 -12.71 17.74
CA ILE A 585 -3.28 -11.49 16.93
C ILE A 585 -4.68 -10.88 16.85
N ASN A 586 -5.70 -11.67 16.48
CA ASN A 586 -7.07 -11.20 16.38
C ASN A 586 -7.59 -10.63 17.71
N LYS A 587 -7.29 -11.27 18.84
CA LYS A 587 -7.62 -10.71 20.16
C LYS A 587 -7.02 -9.33 20.37
N LEU A 588 -5.79 -9.09 19.89
CA LEU A 588 -5.13 -7.81 20.02
C LEU A 588 -5.85 -6.71 19.21
N TYR A 589 -6.42 -7.05 18.03
CA TYR A 589 -7.14 -6.12 17.18
C TYR A 589 -8.64 -6.01 17.51
N ASP A 590 -9.27 -7.13 17.91
CA ASP A 590 -10.70 -7.19 18.22
C ASP A 590 -11.01 -6.72 19.67
N ASP A 591 -10.05 -6.87 20.60
CA ASP A 591 -10.20 -6.37 21.97
C ASP A 591 -10.24 -4.84 21.92
N LYS A 592 -11.45 -4.29 22.10
CA LYS A 592 -11.63 -2.89 22.47
C LYS A 592 -10.85 -2.73 23.77
N PHE A 593 -9.62 -2.19 23.68
CA PHE A 593 -8.73 -2.07 24.82
C PHE A 593 -9.48 -1.45 26.00
N PRO A 594 -9.58 -2.14 27.13
CA PRO A 594 -10.25 -1.60 28.29
C PRO A 594 -9.52 -0.30 28.71
N ASN A 595 -10.25 0.51 29.46
CA ASN A 595 -9.75 1.71 30.06
C ASN A 595 -8.39 1.45 30.76
N LEU A 596 -7.27 1.80 30.11
CA LEU A 596 -5.93 1.50 30.58
C LEU A 596 -5.48 2.57 31.57
N LYS A 597 -5.14 2.19 32.80
CA LYS A 597 -4.60 3.13 33.81
C LYS A 597 -3.21 3.65 33.39
N LEU A 598 -3.02 4.96 33.49
CA LEU A 598 -1.79 5.65 33.10
C LEU A 598 -0.76 5.62 34.24
N ASN A 599 -0.27 4.44 34.58
CA ASN A 599 0.84 4.23 35.51
C ASN A 599 1.81 3.20 34.93
N LEU A 600 3.06 3.25 35.40
CA LEU A 600 4.13 2.39 34.89
C LEU A 600 3.79 0.91 34.96
N ASP A 601 3.20 0.43 36.07
CA ASP A 601 2.90 -0.98 36.24
C ASP A 601 1.95 -1.53 35.19
N THR A 602 0.87 -0.80 34.96
CA THR A 602 -0.17 -1.22 34.02
C THR A 602 0.35 -1.16 32.59
N VAL A 603 1.01 -0.05 32.21
CA VAL A 603 1.53 0.15 30.86
C VAL A 603 2.67 -0.83 30.57
N PHE A 604 3.61 -1.02 31.51
CA PHE A 604 4.69 -1.98 31.39
C PHE A 604 4.18 -3.40 31.09
N ASN A 605 3.24 -3.89 31.93
CA ASN A 605 2.68 -5.23 31.74
C ASN A 605 1.99 -5.40 30.38
N GLN A 606 1.29 -4.36 29.91
CA GLN A 606 0.63 -4.38 28.59
C GLN A 606 1.68 -4.41 27.47
N VAL A 607 2.70 -3.56 27.54
CA VAL A 607 3.79 -3.50 26.55
C VAL A 607 4.52 -4.83 26.48
N GLN A 608 4.92 -5.41 27.64
CA GLN A 608 5.62 -6.69 27.66
C GLN A 608 4.78 -7.84 27.09
N LYS A 609 3.46 -7.84 27.35
CA LYS A 609 2.54 -8.83 26.77
C LYS A 609 2.48 -8.72 25.24
N ILE A 610 2.39 -7.50 24.71
CA ILE A 610 2.37 -7.25 23.28
C ILE A 610 3.71 -7.64 22.65
N ASN A 611 4.82 -7.21 23.24
CA ASN A 611 6.16 -7.53 22.75
C ASN A 611 6.44 -9.05 22.74
N LEU A 612 5.92 -9.78 23.73
CA LEU A 612 6.04 -11.24 23.75
C LEU A 612 5.30 -11.89 22.57
N LEU A 613 4.09 -11.42 22.24
CA LEU A 613 3.34 -11.90 21.07
C LEU A 613 4.10 -11.59 19.77
N TRP A 614 4.57 -10.35 19.62
CA TRP A 614 5.32 -9.97 18.41
C TRP A 614 6.62 -10.76 18.27
N LYS A 615 7.32 -11.02 19.37
CA LYS A 615 8.49 -11.89 19.33
C LYS A 615 8.14 -13.31 18.90
N GLN A 616 7.02 -13.87 19.37
CA GLN A 616 6.56 -15.20 18.92
C GLN A 616 6.24 -15.19 17.43
N VAL A 617 5.60 -14.14 16.92
CA VAL A 617 5.30 -13.97 15.49
C VAL A 617 6.60 -13.85 14.67
N GLU A 618 7.55 -13.05 15.13
CA GLU A 618 8.86 -12.87 14.49
C GLU A 618 9.66 -14.20 14.46
N ASP A 619 9.77 -14.87 15.61
CA ASP A 619 10.47 -16.15 15.72
C ASP A 619 9.82 -17.22 14.83
N PHE A 620 8.49 -17.21 14.73
CA PHE A 620 7.74 -18.08 13.82
C PHE A 620 8.00 -17.75 12.36
N SER A 621 7.98 -16.47 11.97
CA SER A 621 8.20 -16.03 10.59
C SER A 621 9.62 -16.36 10.08
N LYS A 622 10.58 -16.52 10.98
CA LYS A 622 11.97 -16.91 10.64
C LYS A 622 12.17 -18.42 10.49
N LYS A 623 11.17 -19.24 10.82
CA LYS A 623 11.28 -20.71 10.70
C LYS A 623 11.37 -21.13 9.25
N GLU A 624 12.45 -21.81 8.88
CA GLU A 624 12.60 -22.43 7.57
C GLU A 624 12.01 -23.83 7.57
N LEU A 625 11.30 -24.17 6.50
CA LEU A 625 10.74 -25.48 6.23
C LEU A 625 11.68 -26.24 5.28
N GLU A 626 11.65 -27.57 5.37
CA GLU A 626 12.49 -28.40 4.51
C GLU A 626 11.97 -28.45 3.08
N ILE A 627 12.75 -27.94 2.15
CA ILE A 627 12.51 -28.00 0.72
C ILE A 627 13.85 -27.89 -0.01
N ALA A 628 14.08 -28.77 -0.98
CA ALA A 628 15.25 -28.67 -1.85
C ALA A 628 14.95 -27.67 -2.96
N ILE A 629 15.69 -26.55 -2.96
CA ILE A 629 15.49 -25.45 -3.90
C ILE A 629 16.84 -24.90 -4.37
N GLN A 630 16.93 -24.58 -5.66
CA GLN A 630 18.13 -24.05 -6.28
C GLN A 630 17.76 -23.14 -7.47
N PRO A 631 18.62 -22.17 -7.85
CA PRO A 631 18.44 -21.38 -9.08
C PRO A 631 18.51 -22.26 -10.33
N THR A 632 18.05 -21.74 -11.46
CA THR A 632 18.28 -22.39 -12.78
C THR A 632 19.78 -22.44 -13.10
N ALA A 633 20.17 -23.34 -14.01
CA ALA A 633 21.57 -23.44 -14.43
C ALA A 633 22.09 -22.13 -15.04
N ASP A 634 21.25 -21.42 -15.79
CA ASP A 634 21.60 -20.16 -16.42
C ASP A 634 21.80 -19.07 -15.35
N ASP A 635 20.89 -18.92 -14.41
CA ASP A 635 20.99 -17.93 -13.33
C ASP A 635 22.16 -18.25 -12.38
N ASN A 636 22.40 -19.52 -12.06
CA ASN A 636 23.50 -19.91 -11.20
C ASN A 636 24.87 -19.48 -11.76
N ASN A 637 25.04 -19.49 -13.08
CA ASN A 637 26.26 -19.01 -13.74
C ASN A 637 26.47 -17.50 -13.56
N LEU A 638 25.40 -16.72 -13.44
CA LEU A 638 25.46 -15.27 -13.19
C LEU A 638 25.67 -15.00 -11.71
N ILE A 639 24.92 -15.67 -10.85
CA ILE A 639 24.94 -15.53 -9.39
C ILE A 639 26.33 -15.78 -8.81
N GLN A 640 27.05 -16.80 -9.32
CA GLN A 640 28.41 -17.11 -8.84
C GLN A 640 29.48 -16.06 -9.18
N LYS A 641 29.19 -15.12 -10.08
CA LYS A 641 30.11 -14.07 -10.52
C LYS A 641 29.87 -12.74 -9.84
N ASP A 642 28.77 -12.62 -9.08
CA ASP A 642 28.33 -11.36 -8.50
C ASP A 642 27.87 -11.61 -7.06
N GLU A 643 28.54 -10.97 -6.09
CA GLU A 643 28.26 -11.14 -4.66
C GLU A 643 26.85 -10.63 -4.27
N PHE A 644 26.38 -9.57 -4.90
CA PHE A 644 25.02 -9.08 -4.68
C PHE A 644 23.98 -10.10 -5.15
N LEU A 645 24.08 -10.60 -6.37
CA LEU A 645 23.18 -11.62 -6.90
C LEU A 645 23.21 -12.90 -6.05
N LEU A 646 24.37 -13.24 -5.49
CA LEU A 646 24.52 -14.35 -4.54
C LEU A 646 23.72 -14.11 -3.26
N ASN A 647 23.80 -12.92 -2.69
CA ASN A 647 23.08 -12.58 -1.46
C ASN A 647 21.56 -12.46 -1.71
N LEU A 648 21.16 -11.81 -2.80
CA LEU A 648 19.76 -11.73 -3.22
C LEU A 648 19.16 -13.12 -3.43
N ASN A 649 19.89 -14.03 -4.07
CA ASN A 649 19.44 -15.41 -4.26
C ASN A 649 19.28 -16.16 -2.93
N LYS A 650 20.17 -15.94 -1.96
CA LYS A 650 20.02 -16.52 -0.60
C LYS A 650 18.73 -16.03 0.08
N GLU A 651 18.45 -14.73 -0.01
CA GLU A 651 17.23 -14.17 0.59
C GLU A 651 15.96 -14.70 -0.12
N LYS A 652 15.97 -14.80 -1.46
CA LYS A 652 14.87 -15.42 -2.23
C LYS A 652 14.63 -16.88 -1.80
N ILE A 653 15.69 -17.67 -1.69
CA ILE A 653 15.59 -19.09 -1.22
C ILE A 653 15.04 -19.14 0.20
N LYS A 654 15.51 -18.29 1.09
CA LYS A 654 15.06 -18.22 2.48
C LYS A 654 13.58 -17.84 2.55
N ALA A 655 13.13 -16.83 1.80
CA ALA A 655 11.72 -16.42 1.73
C ALA A 655 10.81 -17.57 1.27
N ILE A 656 11.23 -18.35 0.27
CA ILE A 656 10.50 -19.53 -0.19
C ILE A 656 10.43 -20.61 0.89
N LYS A 657 11.53 -20.88 1.60
CA LYS A 657 11.57 -21.86 2.70
C LYS A 657 10.70 -21.45 3.89
N GLN A 658 10.45 -20.17 4.09
CA GLN A 658 9.60 -19.64 5.16
C GLN A 658 8.12 -19.60 4.78
N ASN A 659 7.74 -20.02 3.57
CA ASN A 659 6.38 -19.95 3.05
C ASN A 659 5.73 -21.33 2.90
N ALA A 660 4.90 -21.72 3.88
CA ALA A 660 4.20 -23.01 3.85
C ALA A 660 3.25 -23.19 2.66
N GLN A 661 2.74 -22.10 2.09
CA GLN A 661 1.85 -22.16 0.92
C GLN A 661 2.63 -22.58 -0.33
N ILE A 662 3.87 -22.09 -0.50
CA ILE A 662 4.75 -22.51 -1.60
C ILE A 662 5.07 -24.01 -1.49
N ILE A 663 5.34 -24.47 -0.27
CA ILE A 663 5.66 -25.88 -0.02
C ILE A 663 4.48 -26.79 -0.34
N GLU A 664 3.27 -26.41 0.11
CA GLU A 664 2.09 -27.21 -0.20
C GLU A 664 1.72 -27.16 -1.69
N ALA A 665 1.88 -25.99 -2.35
CA ALA A 665 1.70 -25.90 -3.81
C ALA A 665 2.66 -26.83 -4.57
N SER A 666 3.90 -26.93 -4.09
CA SER A 666 4.91 -27.85 -4.64
C SER A 666 4.53 -29.31 -4.40
N ASN A 667 3.98 -29.64 -3.23
CA ASN A 667 3.47 -30.99 -2.95
C ASN A 667 2.28 -31.36 -3.84
N ILE A 668 1.37 -30.43 -4.06
CA ILE A 668 0.23 -30.61 -4.97
C ILE A 668 0.73 -30.83 -6.41
N LEU A 669 1.69 -30.02 -6.86
CA LEU A 669 2.29 -30.18 -8.20
C LEU A 669 2.99 -31.57 -8.33
N PHE A 670 3.73 -31.98 -7.31
CA PHE A 670 4.34 -33.32 -7.26
C PHE A 670 3.31 -34.41 -7.35
N ASP A 671 2.17 -34.32 -6.63
CA ASP A 671 1.08 -35.27 -6.71
C ASP A 671 0.48 -35.36 -8.13
N ILE A 672 0.31 -34.21 -8.80
CA ILE A 672 -0.18 -34.16 -10.20
C ILE A 672 0.78 -34.90 -11.13
N LEU A 673 2.08 -34.62 -11.03
CA LEU A 673 3.11 -35.18 -11.90
C LEU A 673 3.25 -36.70 -11.72
N THR A 674 3.23 -37.19 -10.48
CA THR A 674 3.41 -38.60 -10.15
C THR A 674 2.16 -39.45 -10.38
N THR A 675 0.96 -38.84 -10.33
CA THR A 675 -0.29 -39.57 -10.63
C THR A 675 -0.51 -39.71 -12.13
N ASN A 676 -0.07 -38.76 -12.95
CA ASN A 676 -0.19 -38.81 -14.40
C ASN A 676 0.87 -39.72 -15.07
N SER A 677 1.88 -40.18 -14.32
CA SER A 677 2.96 -41.05 -14.81
C SER A 677 2.62 -42.56 -14.67
N LYS A 678 1.49 -42.89 -14.06
CA LYS A 678 0.93 -44.24 -13.96
C LYS A 678 -0.23 -44.43 -14.91
#